data_54dd139aa863e0de9846b3a4b224c008
#
_entry.id   54dd139aa863e0de9846b3a4b224c008
#
_cell.length_a   1.000
_cell.length_b   1.000
_cell.length_c   1.000
_cell.angle_alpha   90.00
_cell.angle_beta   90.00
_cell.angle_gamma   90.00
#
_symmetry.space_group_name_H-M   'P 1'
#
loop_
_entity.id
_entity.type
_entity.pdbx_description
1 polymer ?
#
loop_
_entity_poly.entity_id
_entity_poly.type
_entity_poly.pdbx_seq_one_letter_code
_entity_poly.pdbx_strand_id
1 'polypeptide(L)'
;MFVKPVVLITGKNGQLGYELLQRFADDGAFEVVALDRQSLDLSKPLQIRSVVRRLKPALILNAAAYTAVDQAEADAALAMAVNGIAPAILAEEANRVGAALVHFSTDYVFAGDANAPYRESDPVAPKSVYGRTKLAGELAVTAIAQQHLVLRAAWLYSNRRHNFLLTMLRLARERDQLRVVNDQFGSPTWVRDVAIATRHMLKAEEGNVALSVPKGVYHVTATGTTTWHGFADAIIRATVDPARRVQHVEAITSAEYAAAAARPAYSVLSHEKLEAAGIVMRDWRVQLADCLAERATLAPDAPAEVRQQLGVQLFVPTFDIDACLDGIRECLEKGWTGLGYKTVEFETAWKHYTGLPHAHFLNSATVGLHLAVEVLKRKHNWADGDEIITTPLTFVSDSHTILYANMKPVFADVDESLCLDPRDVATKIGPRTRAVMFVGMGGNPGQYAEVLALCRARGLAMILDAAHMAGTRVVTDGVSRHVGHDADVTVFSYQAVKNLPTADAGMVCFTDAADDEMARKLTWLGINKDTFARTASQGNYKWKYDVEFVGYKYHGNSIMAAIALAQLPLLDRDNARRREIAARYRAGFSAHTAVAMVPISAHCESATHLFQIRVANRDHVMARMNDDGIYAGVHYRDNTHYRMFSYADGTCPAARKASEEIISLPLHLRMSNDDVDRVIASVLRHVGAHSA
;
A
#
# COMPACT_ATOMS: atom_id res chain seq x y z
N MET A 1 -19.52 0.96 35.64
CA MET A 1 -19.10 0.83 34.23
C MET A 1 -18.20 -0.39 34.17
N PHE A 2 -18.56 -1.41 33.41
CA PHE A 2 -17.76 -2.66 33.29
C PHE A 2 -16.38 -2.34 32.72
N VAL A 3 -15.30 -2.70 33.44
CA VAL A 3 -13.94 -2.47 32.98
C VAL A 3 -13.60 -3.62 32.00
N LYS A 4 -13.41 -3.25 30.73
CA LYS A 4 -13.04 -4.26 29.69
C LYS A 4 -11.61 -4.76 29.92
N PRO A 5 -11.39 -6.09 29.91
CA PRO A 5 -10.06 -6.63 30.01
C PRO A 5 -9.25 -6.33 28.74
N VAL A 6 -7.97 -5.98 28.92
CA VAL A 6 -7.03 -5.73 27.80
C VAL A 6 -6.52 -7.05 27.23
N VAL A 7 -6.62 -7.23 25.93
CA VAL A 7 -6.11 -8.39 25.17
C VAL A 7 -4.95 -7.96 24.30
N LEU A 8 -3.78 -8.53 24.55
CA LEU A 8 -2.59 -8.36 23.70
C LEU A 8 -2.54 -9.46 22.63
N ILE A 9 -2.56 -9.09 21.35
CA ILE A 9 -2.38 -10.02 20.22
C ILE A 9 -1.03 -9.76 19.57
N THR A 10 -0.16 -10.78 19.49
CA THR A 10 1.09 -10.70 18.72
C THR A 10 0.87 -11.15 17.28
N GLY A 11 1.60 -10.56 16.33
CA GLY A 11 1.55 -10.97 14.92
C GLY A 11 0.25 -10.59 14.19
N LYS A 12 -0.33 -9.43 14.48
CA LYS A 12 -1.60 -8.94 13.89
C LYS A 12 -1.65 -8.99 12.36
N ASN A 13 -0.49 -8.88 11.70
CA ASN A 13 -0.39 -8.92 10.24
C ASN A 13 -0.33 -10.36 9.67
N GLY A 14 -0.21 -11.41 10.52
CA GLY A 14 -0.29 -12.81 10.12
C GLY A 14 -1.72 -13.26 9.82
N GLN A 15 -1.89 -14.46 9.21
CA GLN A 15 -3.20 -15.02 8.91
C GLN A 15 -4.08 -15.15 10.17
N LEU A 16 -3.58 -15.85 11.17
CA LEU A 16 -4.31 -16.10 12.43
C LEU A 16 -4.42 -14.85 13.30
N GLY A 17 -3.36 -14.06 13.41
CA GLY A 17 -3.38 -12.80 14.19
C GLY A 17 -4.42 -11.81 13.71
N TYR A 18 -4.66 -11.77 12.39
CA TYR A 18 -5.72 -10.95 11.79
C TYR A 18 -7.11 -11.43 12.19
N GLU A 19 -7.42 -12.73 12.06
CA GLU A 19 -8.74 -13.26 12.41
C GLU A 19 -9.02 -13.16 13.92
N LEU A 20 -7.99 -13.33 14.75
CA LEU A 20 -8.11 -13.08 16.19
C LEU A 20 -8.43 -11.61 16.48
N LEU A 21 -7.73 -10.67 15.82
CA LEU A 21 -8.01 -9.25 15.97
C LEU A 21 -9.46 -8.93 15.61
N GLN A 22 -9.96 -9.38 14.46
CA GLN A 22 -11.34 -9.15 14.05
C GLN A 22 -12.31 -9.74 15.10
N ARG A 23 -12.10 -11.01 15.46
CA ARG A 23 -13.03 -11.73 16.36
C ARG A 23 -13.13 -11.12 17.76
N PHE A 24 -12.01 -10.64 18.31
CA PHE A 24 -11.98 -10.05 19.66
C PHE A 24 -12.39 -8.56 19.66
N ALA A 25 -12.17 -7.84 18.56
CA ALA A 25 -12.62 -6.45 18.42
C ALA A 25 -14.13 -6.36 18.22
N ASP A 26 -14.72 -7.23 17.36
CA ASP A 26 -16.16 -7.25 17.06
C ASP A 26 -17.01 -7.67 18.26
N ASP A 27 -16.46 -8.47 19.18
CA ASP A 27 -17.15 -8.95 20.39
C ASP A 27 -17.55 -7.81 21.34
N GLY A 28 -16.81 -6.70 21.31
CA GLY A 28 -17.07 -5.55 22.17
C GLY A 28 -16.82 -5.76 23.67
N ALA A 29 -16.51 -6.99 24.12
CA ALA A 29 -16.24 -7.34 25.51
C ALA A 29 -14.81 -7.03 25.95
N PHE A 30 -13.89 -6.74 25.01
CA PHE A 30 -12.45 -6.59 25.23
C PHE A 30 -11.95 -5.23 24.76
N GLU A 31 -10.84 -4.78 25.36
CA GLU A 31 -9.97 -3.75 24.79
C GLU A 31 -8.81 -4.45 24.08
N VAL A 32 -8.73 -4.36 22.74
CA VAL A 32 -7.76 -5.14 21.95
C VAL A 32 -6.55 -4.30 21.54
N VAL A 33 -5.37 -4.75 21.93
CA VAL A 33 -4.07 -4.19 21.50
C VAL A 33 -3.35 -5.21 20.65
N ALA A 34 -3.35 -5.03 19.33
CA ALA A 34 -2.72 -5.96 18.40
C ALA A 34 -1.43 -5.37 17.83
N LEU A 35 -0.32 -6.11 17.97
CA LEU A 35 1.02 -5.66 17.60
C LEU A 35 1.63 -6.51 16.48
N ASP A 36 2.35 -5.85 15.57
CA ASP A 36 3.17 -6.48 14.54
C ASP A 36 4.64 -6.56 14.96
N ARG A 37 5.49 -7.09 14.06
CA ARG A 37 6.93 -7.26 14.33
C ARG A 37 7.66 -5.93 14.57
N GLN A 38 7.21 -4.83 13.95
CA GLN A 38 7.83 -3.51 14.15
C GLN A 38 7.53 -2.98 15.56
N SER A 39 6.33 -3.22 16.06
CA SER A 39 5.88 -2.78 17.40
C SER A 39 6.28 -3.74 18.51
N LEU A 40 6.43 -5.04 18.21
CA LEU A 40 6.86 -6.09 19.14
C LEU A 40 7.65 -7.19 18.40
N ASP A 41 8.97 -7.07 18.39
CA ASP A 41 9.87 -8.09 17.85
C ASP A 41 10.13 -9.18 18.90
N LEU A 42 9.57 -10.37 18.66
CA LEU A 42 9.69 -11.50 19.57
C LEU A 42 11.13 -12.06 19.67
N SER A 43 12.05 -11.69 18.77
CA SER A 43 13.47 -12.03 18.92
C SER A 43 14.18 -11.15 19.95
N LYS A 44 13.50 -10.14 20.54
CA LYS A 44 14.07 -9.17 21.48
C LYS A 44 13.46 -9.30 22.88
N PRO A 45 14.09 -10.06 23.80
CA PRO A 45 13.57 -10.32 25.14
C PRO A 45 13.16 -9.10 25.94
N LEU A 46 13.98 -8.04 25.93
CA LEU A 46 13.72 -6.81 26.68
C LEU A 46 12.48 -6.06 26.15
N GLN A 47 12.23 -6.12 24.84
CA GLN A 47 11.06 -5.50 24.23
C GLN A 47 9.78 -6.24 24.67
N ILE A 48 9.78 -7.58 24.69
CA ILE A 48 8.65 -8.38 25.16
C ILE A 48 8.30 -7.99 26.60
N ARG A 49 9.28 -7.99 27.50
CA ARG A 49 9.10 -7.63 28.91
C ARG A 49 8.55 -6.20 29.07
N SER A 50 9.12 -5.24 28.37
CA SER A 50 8.70 -3.83 28.42
C SER A 50 7.26 -3.64 27.97
N VAL A 51 6.86 -4.27 26.86
CA VAL A 51 5.52 -4.15 26.29
C VAL A 51 4.47 -4.78 27.22
N VAL A 52 4.70 -6.02 27.69
CA VAL A 52 3.72 -6.70 28.57
C VAL A 52 3.55 -5.95 29.90
N ARG A 53 4.66 -5.49 30.52
CA ARG A 53 4.60 -4.72 31.79
C ARG A 53 3.92 -3.37 31.65
N ARG A 54 4.06 -2.70 30.50
CA ARG A 54 3.41 -1.42 30.22
C ARG A 54 1.91 -1.59 29.98
N LEU A 55 1.52 -2.58 29.18
CA LEU A 55 0.12 -2.82 28.79
C LEU A 55 -0.69 -3.49 29.88
N LYS A 56 -0.04 -4.32 30.72
CA LYS A 56 -0.66 -5.15 31.77
C LYS A 56 -1.91 -5.88 31.24
N PRO A 57 -1.79 -6.64 30.11
CA PRO A 57 -2.95 -7.31 29.55
C PRO A 57 -3.52 -8.34 30.52
N ALA A 58 -4.83 -8.60 30.44
CA ALA A 58 -5.49 -9.71 31.10
C ALA A 58 -5.38 -11.02 30.27
N LEU A 59 -5.13 -10.89 28.97
CA LEU A 59 -4.96 -12.01 28.04
C LEU A 59 -3.85 -11.70 27.04
N ILE A 60 -3.00 -12.68 26.77
CA ILE A 60 -2.00 -12.65 25.69
C ILE A 60 -2.35 -13.75 24.68
N LEU A 61 -2.63 -13.36 23.42
CA LEU A 61 -2.78 -14.27 22.28
C LEU A 61 -1.51 -14.25 21.44
N ASN A 62 -0.64 -15.26 21.62
CA ASN A 62 0.64 -15.32 20.92
C ASN A 62 0.51 -16.03 19.58
N ALA A 63 0.04 -15.29 18.54
CA ALA A 63 -0.12 -15.78 17.17
C ALA A 63 1.10 -15.53 16.26
N ALA A 64 2.12 -14.84 16.77
CA ALA A 64 3.37 -14.63 16.04
C ALA A 64 4.28 -15.86 16.16
N ALA A 65 4.85 -16.28 15.03
CA ALA A 65 5.80 -17.38 14.97
C ALA A 65 6.76 -17.23 13.77
N TYR A 66 7.89 -17.91 13.83
CA TYR A 66 8.74 -18.20 12.67
C TYR A 66 8.15 -19.41 11.95
N THR A 67 7.52 -19.21 10.79
CA THR A 67 6.71 -20.24 10.09
C THR A 67 7.32 -20.78 8.80
N ALA A 68 8.48 -20.24 8.37
CA ALA A 68 9.18 -20.69 7.17
C ALA A 68 9.91 -22.02 7.46
N VAL A 69 9.21 -23.16 7.28
CA VAL A 69 9.66 -24.50 7.71
C VAL A 69 11.02 -24.88 7.11
N ASP A 70 11.20 -24.71 5.78
CA ASP A 70 12.44 -25.04 5.09
C ASP A 70 13.59 -24.08 5.47
N GLN A 71 13.30 -22.80 5.61
CA GLN A 71 14.28 -21.79 5.99
C GLN A 71 14.71 -21.93 7.46
N ALA A 72 13.87 -22.48 8.35
CA ALA A 72 14.21 -22.74 9.73
C ALA A 72 15.42 -23.70 9.88
N GLU A 73 15.66 -24.60 8.91
CA GLU A 73 16.82 -25.48 8.92
C GLU A 73 18.14 -24.69 8.83
N ALA A 74 18.14 -23.56 8.10
CA ALA A 74 19.29 -22.65 8.01
C ALA A 74 19.31 -21.59 9.13
N ASP A 75 18.13 -21.13 9.58
CA ASP A 75 17.97 -20.04 10.56
C ASP A 75 17.58 -20.55 11.97
N ALA A 76 18.12 -21.67 12.41
CA ALA A 76 17.73 -22.36 13.65
C ALA A 76 17.76 -21.45 14.89
N ALA A 77 18.74 -20.55 14.99
CA ALA A 77 18.88 -19.62 16.12
C ALA A 77 17.71 -18.60 16.17
N LEU A 78 17.33 -18.01 15.04
CA LEU A 78 16.20 -17.09 14.97
C LEU A 78 14.87 -17.80 15.19
N ALA A 79 14.71 -19.00 14.60
CA ALA A 79 13.53 -19.84 14.84
C ALA A 79 13.38 -20.19 16.34
N MET A 80 14.47 -20.54 17.03
CA MET A 80 14.46 -20.80 18.47
C MET A 80 14.15 -19.55 19.28
N ALA A 81 14.72 -18.40 18.93
CA ALA A 81 14.44 -17.14 19.62
C ALA A 81 12.94 -16.79 19.58
N VAL A 82 12.29 -16.95 18.42
CA VAL A 82 10.87 -16.56 18.21
C VAL A 82 9.91 -17.65 18.70
N ASN A 83 10.19 -18.93 18.38
CA ASN A 83 9.25 -20.02 18.65
C ASN A 83 9.45 -20.68 20.02
N GLY A 84 10.67 -20.65 20.59
CA GLY A 84 10.99 -21.30 21.87
C GLY A 84 11.19 -20.29 23.01
N ILE A 85 12.10 -19.32 22.85
CA ILE A 85 12.49 -18.40 23.94
C ILE A 85 11.40 -17.34 24.18
N ALA A 86 10.84 -16.74 23.13
CA ALA A 86 9.81 -15.71 23.29
C ALA A 86 8.56 -16.21 24.02
N PRO A 87 8.00 -17.41 23.73
CA PRO A 87 6.90 -17.98 24.50
C PRO A 87 7.23 -18.17 26.00
N ALA A 88 8.47 -18.56 26.33
CA ALA A 88 8.91 -18.65 27.73
C ALA A 88 8.83 -17.29 28.42
N ILE A 89 9.35 -16.24 27.79
CA ILE A 89 9.33 -14.87 28.33
C ILE A 89 7.89 -14.36 28.44
N LEU A 90 7.04 -14.64 27.45
CA LEU A 90 5.62 -14.27 27.51
C LEU A 90 4.91 -14.97 28.68
N ALA A 91 5.25 -16.24 28.96
CA ALA A 91 4.71 -17.00 30.08
C ALA A 91 5.18 -16.43 31.46
N GLU A 92 6.45 -16.04 31.59
CA GLU A 92 6.96 -15.37 32.80
C GLU A 92 6.25 -14.02 33.03
N GLU A 93 6.12 -13.20 31.98
CA GLU A 93 5.50 -11.88 32.10
C GLU A 93 3.98 -11.99 32.25
N ALA A 94 3.33 -12.99 31.66
CA ALA A 94 1.92 -13.29 31.89
C ALA A 94 1.63 -13.56 33.38
N ASN A 95 2.43 -14.42 34.03
CA ASN A 95 2.30 -14.64 35.46
C ASN A 95 2.53 -13.37 36.29
N ARG A 96 3.49 -12.54 35.89
CA ARG A 96 3.81 -11.27 36.58
C ARG A 96 2.65 -10.29 36.59
N VAL A 97 1.87 -10.22 35.47
CA VAL A 97 0.74 -9.29 35.34
C VAL A 97 -0.62 -9.93 35.62
N GLY A 98 -0.67 -11.24 35.92
CA GLY A 98 -1.89 -11.98 36.16
C GLY A 98 -2.68 -12.34 34.87
N ALA A 99 -2.02 -12.36 33.70
CA ALA A 99 -2.65 -12.64 32.42
C ALA A 99 -2.81 -14.15 32.15
N ALA A 100 -3.86 -14.52 31.43
CA ALA A 100 -3.92 -15.80 30.74
C ALA A 100 -3.06 -15.74 29.44
N LEU A 101 -2.45 -16.86 29.04
CA LEU A 101 -1.64 -16.98 27.83
C LEU A 101 -2.19 -18.06 26.91
N VAL A 102 -2.54 -17.70 25.67
CA VAL A 102 -2.85 -18.64 24.58
C VAL A 102 -1.67 -18.65 23.62
N HIS A 103 -1.05 -19.81 23.42
CA HIS A 103 0.07 -20.02 22.51
C HIS A 103 -0.32 -20.97 21.39
N PHE A 104 -0.13 -20.55 20.13
CA PHE A 104 -0.42 -21.38 18.97
C PHE A 104 0.80 -22.20 18.57
N SER A 105 0.61 -23.52 18.48
CA SER A 105 1.64 -24.50 18.11
C SER A 105 1.25 -25.24 16.82
N THR A 106 1.83 -26.41 16.56
CA THR A 106 1.78 -27.11 15.28
C THR A 106 1.69 -28.62 15.46
N ASP A 107 1.16 -29.31 14.45
CA ASP A 107 1.21 -30.75 14.24
C ASP A 107 2.64 -31.28 14.03
N TYR A 108 3.60 -30.44 13.62
CA TYR A 108 5.02 -30.81 13.41
C TYR A 108 5.77 -31.18 14.71
N VAL A 109 5.12 -31.12 15.86
CA VAL A 109 5.67 -31.64 17.12
C VAL A 109 5.67 -33.16 17.17
N PHE A 110 4.89 -33.83 16.31
CA PHE A 110 4.81 -35.29 16.23
C PHE A 110 5.80 -35.88 15.22
N ALA A 111 6.11 -37.17 15.35
CA ALA A 111 7.00 -37.90 14.44
C ALA A 111 6.44 -38.07 13.03
N GLY A 112 5.14 -38.07 12.86
CA GLY A 112 4.47 -38.18 11.57
C GLY A 112 4.41 -39.62 11.02
N ASP A 113 4.49 -40.64 11.85
CA ASP A 113 4.53 -42.06 11.51
C ASP A 113 3.37 -42.86 12.13
N ALA A 114 2.37 -42.17 12.72
CA ALA A 114 1.18 -42.82 13.22
C ALA A 114 0.24 -43.30 12.09
N ASN A 115 -0.65 -44.24 12.43
CA ASN A 115 -1.71 -44.75 11.56
C ASN A 115 -3.13 -44.41 12.06
N ALA A 116 -3.21 -43.59 13.11
CA ALA A 116 -4.45 -43.04 13.69
C ALA A 116 -4.20 -41.60 14.13
N PRO A 117 -5.26 -40.77 14.30
CA PRO A 117 -5.15 -39.40 14.72
C PRO A 117 -4.39 -39.25 16.06
N TYR A 118 -3.37 -38.38 16.09
CA TYR A 118 -2.59 -38.10 17.29
C TYR A 118 -3.46 -37.45 18.37
N ARG A 119 -3.31 -37.92 19.61
CA ARG A 119 -3.91 -37.32 20.81
C ARG A 119 -2.93 -36.34 21.46
N GLU A 120 -3.42 -35.43 22.27
CA GLU A 120 -2.58 -34.48 23.02
C GLU A 120 -1.59 -35.17 23.96
N SER A 121 -1.93 -36.39 24.43
CA SER A 121 -1.10 -37.21 25.30
C SER A 121 -0.05 -38.05 24.57
N ASP A 122 -0.10 -38.14 23.24
CA ASP A 122 0.85 -38.98 22.49
C ASP A 122 2.26 -38.41 22.52
N PRO A 123 3.28 -39.27 22.42
CA PRO A 123 4.68 -38.84 22.45
C PRO A 123 5.01 -37.86 21.34
N VAL A 124 5.65 -36.76 21.68
CA VAL A 124 6.15 -35.77 20.72
C VAL A 124 7.58 -36.10 20.32
N ALA A 125 7.88 -36.08 19.00
CA ALA A 125 9.19 -36.39 18.42
C ALA A 125 9.44 -35.62 17.12
N PRO A 126 9.59 -34.28 17.14
CA PRO A 126 9.69 -33.44 15.95
C PRO A 126 10.94 -33.74 15.12
N LYS A 127 10.78 -33.92 13.82
CA LYS A 127 11.88 -34.23 12.87
C LYS A 127 12.56 -32.96 12.30
N SER A 128 11.87 -31.83 12.22
CA SER A 128 12.39 -30.56 11.68
C SER A 128 12.83 -29.58 12.76
N VAL A 129 13.68 -28.60 12.41
CA VAL A 129 14.04 -27.48 13.30
C VAL A 129 12.78 -26.68 13.68
N TYR A 130 11.87 -26.44 12.74
CA TYR A 130 10.60 -25.79 13.02
C TYR A 130 9.82 -26.52 14.11
N GLY A 131 9.60 -27.82 13.97
CA GLY A 131 8.90 -28.62 14.98
C GLY A 131 9.58 -28.61 16.34
N ARG A 132 10.92 -28.75 16.40
CA ARG A 132 11.72 -28.70 17.64
C ARG A 132 11.58 -27.36 18.36
N THR A 133 11.65 -26.23 17.59
CA THR A 133 11.54 -24.89 18.18
C THR A 133 10.12 -24.58 18.67
N LYS A 134 9.08 -25.06 17.97
CA LYS A 134 7.68 -24.95 18.42
C LYS A 134 7.42 -25.77 19.67
N LEU A 135 7.93 -27.00 19.73
CA LEU A 135 7.84 -27.85 20.92
C LEU A 135 8.53 -27.21 22.12
N ALA A 136 9.70 -26.60 21.95
CA ALA A 136 10.38 -25.86 23.03
C ALA A 136 9.48 -24.74 23.61
N GLY A 137 8.75 -24.03 22.77
CA GLY A 137 7.76 -23.03 23.20
C GLY A 137 6.58 -23.64 23.96
N GLU A 138 6.02 -24.77 23.48
CA GLU A 138 4.95 -25.49 24.18
C GLU A 138 5.37 -25.88 25.59
N LEU A 139 6.54 -26.52 25.71
CA LEU A 139 7.08 -27.00 26.98
C LEU A 139 7.32 -25.84 27.96
N ALA A 140 7.86 -24.72 27.44
CA ALA A 140 8.09 -23.54 28.26
C ALA A 140 6.78 -22.93 28.78
N VAL A 141 5.79 -22.76 27.91
CA VAL A 141 4.46 -22.21 28.28
C VAL A 141 3.77 -23.11 29.28
N THR A 142 3.78 -24.43 29.07
CA THR A 142 3.14 -25.41 29.96
C THR A 142 3.80 -25.45 31.33
N ALA A 143 5.14 -25.34 31.37
CA ALA A 143 5.89 -25.38 32.63
C ALA A 143 5.79 -24.08 33.44
N ILE A 144 5.70 -22.91 32.76
CA ILE A 144 5.83 -21.60 33.39
C ILE A 144 4.47 -20.96 33.65
N ALA A 145 3.59 -20.90 32.63
CA ALA A 145 2.36 -20.10 32.70
C ALA A 145 1.31 -20.76 33.63
N GLN A 146 0.81 -20.00 34.60
CA GLN A 146 -0.21 -20.46 35.54
C GLN A 146 -1.58 -20.69 34.88
N GLN A 147 -1.96 -19.78 34.00
CA GLN A 147 -3.18 -19.84 33.18
C GLN A 147 -2.79 -19.87 31.70
N HIS A 148 -2.93 -21.03 31.04
CA HIS A 148 -2.49 -21.18 29.66
C HIS A 148 -3.36 -22.13 28.84
N LEU A 149 -3.38 -21.87 27.54
CA LEU A 149 -3.81 -22.81 26.50
C LEU A 149 -2.69 -22.90 25.45
N VAL A 150 -2.30 -24.12 25.09
CA VAL A 150 -1.45 -24.39 23.94
C VAL A 150 -2.32 -25.03 22.87
N LEU A 151 -2.50 -24.33 21.74
CA LEU A 151 -3.39 -24.74 20.67
C LEU A 151 -2.55 -25.24 19.48
N ARG A 152 -2.53 -26.58 19.25
CA ARG A 152 -1.89 -27.17 18.07
C ARG A 152 -2.83 -27.07 16.89
N ALA A 153 -2.37 -26.38 15.85
CA ALA A 153 -3.08 -26.21 14.59
C ALA A 153 -2.25 -26.80 13.44
N ALA A 154 -2.90 -27.13 12.34
CA ALA A 154 -2.26 -27.72 11.17
C ALA A 154 -2.77 -27.10 9.87
N TRP A 155 -1.92 -27.03 8.85
CA TRP A 155 -2.25 -26.67 7.46
C TRP A 155 -3.12 -25.42 7.36
N LEU A 156 -2.73 -24.36 8.09
CA LEU A 156 -3.52 -23.12 8.17
C LEU A 156 -3.58 -22.39 6.83
N TYR A 157 -4.79 -21.99 6.44
CA TYR A 157 -5.03 -21.19 5.25
C TYR A 157 -6.05 -20.07 5.50
N SER A 158 -6.06 -19.07 4.62
CA SER A 158 -6.98 -17.95 4.62
C SER A 158 -7.02 -17.26 3.26
N ASN A 159 -7.90 -16.25 3.12
CA ASN A 159 -7.90 -15.34 1.97
C ASN A 159 -6.82 -14.25 2.02
N ARG A 160 -5.85 -14.36 2.95
CA ARG A 160 -4.81 -13.35 3.20
C ARG A 160 -3.44 -13.96 3.30
N ARG A 161 -2.41 -13.19 2.91
CA ARG A 161 -1.01 -13.60 2.99
C ARG A 161 -0.70 -14.83 2.14
N HIS A 162 0.56 -15.14 2.00
CA HIS A 162 1.01 -16.33 1.29
C HIS A 162 0.61 -17.60 2.05
N ASN A 163 -0.12 -18.51 1.40
CA ASN A 163 -0.51 -19.80 1.90
C ASN A 163 -0.82 -20.78 0.74
N PHE A 164 -1.08 -22.05 1.09
CA PHE A 164 -1.29 -23.09 0.07
C PHE A 164 -2.52 -22.81 -0.81
N LEU A 165 -3.67 -22.39 -0.24
CA LEU A 165 -4.88 -22.06 -0.99
C LEU A 165 -4.59 -21.01 -2.09
N LEU A 166 -4.02 -19.88 -1.70
CA LEU A 166 -3.73 -18.78 -2.62
C LEU A 166 -2.68 -19.14 -3.65
N THR A 167 -1.70 -19.97 -3.26
CA THR A 167 -0.69 -20.50 -4.19
C THR A 167 -1.32 -21.39 -5.25
N MET A 168 -2.23 -22.31 -4.88
CA MET A 168 -2.93 -23.16 -5.83
C MET A 168 -3.80 -22.36 -6.80
N LEU A 169 -4.54 -21.38 -6.29
CA LEU A 169 -5.37 -20.49 -7.10
C LEU A 169 -4.55 -19.68 -8.12
N ARG A 170 -3.38 -19.18 -7.73
CA ARG A 170 -2.45 -18.47 -8.61
C ARG A 170 -1.87 -19.41 -9.68
N LEU A 171 -1.29 -20.51 -9.25
CA LEU A 171 -0.67 -21.49 -10.17
C LEU A 171 -1.70 -22.09 -11.15
N ALA A 172 -2.97 -22.18 -10.76
CA ALA A 172 -4.05 -22.64 -11.64
C ALA A 172 -4.26 -21.73 -12.86
N ARG A 173 -3.93 -20.46 -12.78
CA ARG A 173 -3.97 -19.50 -13.90
C ARG A 173 -2.69 -19.50 -14.74
N GLU A 174 -1.56 -19.84 -14.12
CA GLU A 174 -0.24 -19.72 -14.74
C GLU A 174 0.22 -20.99 -15.48
N ARG A 175 -0.27 -22.17 -15.04
CA ARG A 175 0.22 -23.48 -15.52
C ARG A 175 -0.92 -24.33 -16.06
N ASP A 176 -0.60 -25.20 -17.01
CA ASP A 176 -1.55 -26.14 -17.59
C ASP A 176 -1.69 -27.43 -16.74
N GLN A 177 -0.69 -27.72 -15.89
CA GLN A 177 -0.64 -28.87 -14.98
C GLN A 177 0.00 -28.48 -13.65
N LEU A 178 -0.52 -29.01 -12.54
CA LEU A 178 0.08 -28.89 -11.20
C LEU A 178 0.53 -30.27 -10.72
N ARG A 179 1.69 -30.33 -10.07
CA ARG A 179 2.23 -31.53 -9.42
C ARG A 179 2.22 -31.32 -7.91
N VAL A 180 1.46 -32.12 -7.15
CA VAL A 180 1.23 -31.91 -5.72
C VAL A 180 1.39 -33.23 -4.95
N VAL A 181 2.05 -33.14 -3.78
CA VAL A 181 2.36 -34.29 -2.91
C VAL A 181 1.09 -34.99 -2.41
N ASN A 182 1.04 -36.34 -2.52
CA ASN A 182 -0.12 -37.15 -2.18
C ASN A 182 0.15 -38.20 -1.06
N ASP A 183 1.35 -38.24 -0.51
CA ASP A 183 1.77 -39.16 0.56
C ASP A 183 1.96 -38.48 1.92
N GLN A 184 1.43 -37.27 2.08
CA GLN A 184 1.33 -36.54 3.35
C GLN A 184 -0.15 -36.31 3.69
N PHE A 185 -0.57 -36.76 4.88
CA PHE A 185 -1.94 -36.72 5.36
C PHE A 185 -2.09 -35.71 6.49
N GLY A 186 -3.12 -34.85 6.41
CA GLY A 186 -3.42 -33.83 7.42
C GLY A 186 -4.83 -33.26 7.26
N SER A 187 -5.12 -32.19 7.98
CA SER A 187 -6.42 -31.52 7.99
C SER A 187 -6.25 -30.03 7.69
N PRO A 188 -6.53 -29.59 6.44
CA PRO A 188 -6.48 -28.15 6.11
C PRO A 188 -7.46 -27.37 6.99
N THR A 189 -6.98 -26.33 7.64
CA THR A 189 -7.76 -25.61 8.65
C THR A 189 -7.84 -24.13 8.32
N TRP A 190 -9.04 -23.58 8.19
CA TRP A 190 -9.26 -22.17 8.01
C TRP A 190 -8.99 -21.42 9.33
N VAL A 191 -8.10 -20.42 9.30
CA VAL A 191 -7.69 -19.68 10.50
C VAL A 191 -8.84 -18.99 11.22
N ARG A 192 -9.96 -18.70 10.54
CA ARG A 192 -11.18 -18.16 11.14
C ARG A 192 -11.79 -19.11 12.14
N ASP A 193 -11.89 -20.39 11.81
CA ASP A 193 -12.43 -21.41 12.71
C ASP A 193 -11.56 -21.59 13.95
N VAL A 194 -10.23 -21.48 13.78
CA VAL A 194 -9.28 -21.46 14.91
C VAL A 194 -9.52 -20.25 15.82
N ALA A 195 -9.75 -19.06 15.25
CA ALA A 195 -10.04 -17.85 16.02
C ALA A 195 -11.38 -17.94 16.77
N ILE A 196 -12.41 -18.51 16.12
CA ILE A 196 -13.72 -18.78 16.74
C ILE A 196 -13.58 -19.75 17.90
N ALA A 197 -12.92 -20.90 17.70
CA ALA A 197 -12.68 -21.89 18.74
C ALA A 197 -11.88 -21.28 19.91
N THR A 198 -10.84 -20.52 19.62
CA THR A 198 -10.04 -19.81 20.64
C THR A 198 -10.92 -18.89 21.49
N ARG A 199 -11.82 -18.14 20.85
CA ARG A 199 -12.72 -17.22 21.57
C ARG A 199 -13.68 -17.99 22.50
N HIS A 200 -14.20 -19.14 22.10
CA HIS A 200 -15.09 -19.98 22.92
C HIS A 200 -14.38 -20.58 24.16
N MET A 201 -13.05 -20.73 24.11
CA MET A 201 -12.25 -21.21 25.24
C MET A 201 -12.00 -20.15 26.33
N LEU A 202 -12.51 -18.92 26.15
CA LEU A 202 -12.21 -17.76 26.97
C LEU A 202 -13.48 -17.04 27.41
N LYS A 203 -13.52 -16.54 28.64
CA LYS A 203 -14.63 -15.78 29.22
C LYS A 203 -14.12 -14.42 29.70
N ALA A 204 -14.74 -13.35 29.22
CA ALA A 204 -14.47 -12.02 29.74
C ALA A 204 -15.08 -11.86 31.15
N GLU A 205 -14.31 -11.33 32.06
CA GLU A 205 -14.72 -10.94 33.41
C GLU A 205 -14.31 -9.48 33.66
N GLU A 206 -14.75 -8.90 34.76
CA GLU A 206 -14.42 -7.50 35.06
C GLU A 206 -12.91 -7.32 35.22
N GLY A 207 -12.28 -6.63 34.26
CA GLY A 207 -10.84 -6.40 34.23
C GLY A 207 -9.97 -7.64 34.02
N ASN A 208 -10.55 -8.85 33.81
CA ASN A 208 -9.83 -10.12 33.71
C ASN A 208 -10.38 -11.03 32.61
N VAL A 209 -9.65 -12.11 32.30
CA VAL A 209 -10.06 -13.18 31.38
C VAL A 209 -9.87 -14.53 32.05
N ALA A 210 -10.95 -15.28 32.19
CA ALA A 210 -10.94 -16.66 32.66
C ALA A 210 -10.90 -17.66 31.50
N LEU A 211 -10.31 -18.84 31.71
CA LEU A 211 -10.41 -19.96 30.79
C LEU A 211 -11.77 -20.65 30.98
N SER A 212 -12.50 -20.87 29.89
CA SER A 212 -13.78 -21.63 29.88
C SER A 212 -13.55 -23.15 29.84
N VAL A 213 -12.29 -23.56 29.64
CA VAL A 213 -11.88 -24.97 29.57
C VAL A 213 -10.65 -25.18 30.48
N PRO A 214 -10.34 -26.41 30.91
CA PRO A 214 -9.15 -26.69 31.68
C PRO A 214 -7.88 -26.23 30.95
N LYS A 215 -6.90 -25.69 31.70
CA LYS A 215 -5.61 -25.30 31.11
C LYS A 215 -4.88 -26.52 30.51
N GLY A 216 -4.08 -26.30 29.47
CA GLY A 216 -3.25 -27.33 28.86
C GLY A 216 -3.20 -27.27 27.35
N VAL A 217 -2.81 -28.39 26.73
CA VAL A 217 -2.68 -28.53 25.26
C VAL A 217 -4.01 -28.99 24.67
N TYR A 218 -4.40 -28.41 23.54
CA TYR A 218 -5.59 -28.79 22.75
C TYR A 218 -5.25 -28.84 21.27
N HIS A 219 -5.88 -29.73 20.53
CA HIS A 219 -5.81 -29.80 19.08
C HIS A 219 -6.95 -28.98 18.48
N VAL A 220 -6.62 -27.98 17.64
CA VAL A 220 -7.58 -27.05 17.04
C VAL A 220 -7.38 -27.06 15.52
N THR A 221 -7.82 -28.17 14.88
CA THR A 221 -7.80 -28.34 13.42
C THR A 221 -9.18 -28.63 12.90
N ALA A 222 -9.41 -28.49 11.60
CA ALA A 222 -10.62 -28.99 10.96
C ALA A 222 -10.78 -30.49 11.14
N THR A 223 -12.01 -30.99 11.17
CA THR A 223 -12.28 -32.43 11.10
C THR A 223 -12.12 -32.94 9.66
N GLY A 224 -11.99 -34.26 9.49
CA GLY A 224 -11.72 -34.89 8.21
C GLY A 224 -10.24 -34.89 7.84
N THR A 225 -9.86 -35.80 6.94
CA THR A 225 -8.47 -36.02 6.53
C THR A 225 -8.37 -35.92 5.01
N THR A 226 -7.27 -35.35 4.53
CA THR A 226 -6.91 -35.30 3.11
C THR A 226 -5.38 -35.27 2.94
N THR A 227 -4.92 -35.28 1.68
CA THR A 227 -3.52 -35.02 1.33
C THR A 227 -3.38 -33.61 0.73
N TRP A 228 -2.14 -33.12 0.56
CA TRP A 228 -1.92 -31.85 -0.15
C TRP A 228 -2.50 -31.90 -1.57
N HIS A 229 -2.35 -33.04 -2.26
CA HIS A 229 -2.99 -33.28 -3.57
C HIS A 229 -4.52 -33.20 -3.49
N GLY A 230 -5.13 -33.92 -2.54
CA GLY A 230 -6.57 -33.91 -2.37
C GLY A 230 -7.11 -32.51 -2.01
N PHE A 231 -6.36 -31.73 -1.23
CA PHE A 231 -6.71 -30.33 -0.93
C PHE A 231 -6.60 -29.45 -2.17
N ALA A 232 -5.50 -29.58 -2.98
CA ALA A 232 -5.33 -28.84 -4.23
C ALA A 232 -6.45 -29.15 -5.24
N ASP A 233 -6.79 -30.45 -5.41
CA ASP A 233 -7.88 -30.88 -6.28
C ASP A 233 -9.22 -30.30 -5.86
N ALA A 234 -9.52 -30.30 -4.54
CA ALA A 234 -10.74 -29.71 -4.00
C ALA A 234 -10.80 -28.18 -4.24
N ILE A 235 -9.70 -27.44 -4.08
CA ILE A 235 -9.61 -26.02 -4.38
C ILE A 235 -9.93 -25.77 -5.86
N ILE A 236 -9.28 -26.51 -6.76
CA ILE A 236 -9.45 -26.35 -8.21
C ILE A 236 -10.87 -26.66 -8.66
N ARG A 237 -11.48 -27.73 -8.12
CA ARG A 237 -12.86 -28.10 -8.46
C ARG A 237 -13.91 -27.13 -7.90
N ALA A 238 -13.70 -26.62 -6.69
CA ALA A 238 -14.64 -25.70 -6.05
C ALA A 238 -14.57 -24.26 -6.61
N THR A 239 -13.55 -23.93 -7.39
CA THR A 239 -13.34 -22.58 -7.92
C THR A 239 -13.78 -22.47 -9.37
N VAL A 240 -14.76 -21.60 -9.66
CA VAL A 240 -15.13 -21.20 -11.02
C VAL A 240 -14.25 -20.00 -11.41
N ASP A 241 -13.27 -20.23 -12.27
CA ASP A 241 -12.35 -19.17 -12.71
C ASP A 241 -12.17 -19.28 -14.25
N PRO A 242 -12.70 -18.29 -15.02
CA PRO A 242 -12.56 -18.29 -16.49
C PRO A 242 -11.10 -18.21 -16.98
N ALA A 243 -10.18 -17.67 -16.15
CA ALA A 243 -8.76 -17.58 -16.47
C ALA A 243 -7.96 -18.84 -16.10
N ARG A 244 -8.63 -19.87 -15.58
CA ARG A 244 -7.98 -21.12 -15.21
C ARG A 244 -7.44 -21.87 -16.42
N ARG A 245 -6.15 -22.20 -16.37
CA ARG A 245 -5.43 -23.00 -17.39
C ARG A 245 -5.30 -24.46 -16.98
N VAL A 246 -5.17 -24.72 -15.66
CA VAL A 246 -4.99 -26.08 -15.14
C VAL A 246 -6.15 -26.98 -15.52
N GLN A 247 -5.82 -28.10 -16.19
CA GLN A 247 -6.74 -29.16 -16.58
C GLN A 247 -6.77 -30.29 -15.54
N HIS A 248 -5.63 -30.53 -14.87
CA HIS A 248 -5.49 -31.66 -13.97
C HIS A 248 -4.38 -31.39 -12.92
N VAL A 249 -4.56 -31.98 -11.73
CA VAL A 249 -3.58 -31.97 -10.65
C VAL A 249 -2.95 -33.36 -10.58
N GLU A 250 -1.66 -33.47 -10.86
CA GLU A 250 -0.90 -34.72 -10.80
C GLU A 250 -0.45 -35.01 -9.38
N ALA A 251 -0.68 -36.23 -8.93
CA ALA A 251 -0.20 -36.73 -7.64
C ALA A 251 1.28 -37.12 -7.73
N ILE A 252 2.13 -36.60 -6.85
CA ILE A 252 3.54 -36.97 -6.72
C ILE A 252 3.86 -37.41 -5.28
N THR A 253 5.01 -38.05 -5.10
CA THR A 253 5.50 -38.42 -3.76
C THR A 253 6.32 -37.31 -3.13
N SER A 254 6.50 -37.35 -1.80
CA SER A 254 7.41 -36.48 -1.07
C SER A 254 8.85 -36.60 -1.55
N ALA A 255 9.28 -37.79 -1.99
CA ALA A 255 10.60 -38.00 -2.53
C ALA A 255 10.83 -37.27 -3.86
N GLU A 256 9.82 -37.22 -4.73
CA GLU A 256 9.87 -36.45 -5.97
C GLU A 256 9.85 -34.95 -5.76
N TYR A 257 9.24 -34.47 -4.68
CA TYR A 257 9.20 -33.04 -4.33
C TYR A 257 10.51 -32.53 -3.73
N ALA A 258 11.32 -33.41 -3.07
CA ALA A 258 12.65 -33.14 -2.52
C ALA A 258 12.76 -31.87 -1.65
N ALA A 259 11.86 -31.69 -0.67
CA ALA A 259 11.86 -30.54 0.24
C ALA A 259 13.08 -30.53 1.18
N ALA A 260 13.56 -29.35 1.57
CA ALA A 260 14.72 -29.19 2.47
C ALA A 260 14.43 -29.70 3.89
N ALA A 261 13.24 -29.41 4.44
CA ALA A 261 12.84 -29.87 5.77
C ALA A 261 12.03 -31.18 5.70
N ALA A 262 12.29 -32.11 6.63
CA ALA A 262 11.47 -33.29 6.79
C ALA A 262 10.06 -32.95 7.24
N ARG A 263 9.05 -33.40 6.48
CA ARG A 263 7.63 -33.23 6.76
C ARG A 263 6.99 -34.52 7.25
N PRO A 264 6.06 -34.49 8.24
CA PRO A 264 5.37 -35.70 8.68
C PRO A 264 4.53 -36.30 7.56
N ALA A 265 4.61 -37.61 7.36
CA ALA A 265 3.74 -38.32 6.42
C ALA A 265 2.29 -38.38 6.92
N TYR A 266 2.10 -38.41 8.21
CA TYR A 266 0.79 -38.39 8.85
C TYR A 266 0.76 -37.39 10.00
N SER A 267 -0.11 -36.36 9.93
CA SER A 267 -0.20 -35.31 10.94
C SER A 267 -1.65 -34.99 11.35
N VAL A 268 -2.56 -35.94 11.17
CA VAL A 268 -3.96 -35.78 11.58
C VAL A 268 -4.07 -35.78 13.11
N LEU A 269 -4.80 -34.80 13.67
CA LEU A 269 -4.96 -34.61 15.10
C LEU A 269 -6.36 -35.05 15.57
N SER A 270 -6.43 -35.70 16.74
CA SER A 270 -7.70 -36.08 17.40
C SER A 270 -8.38 -34.87 18.00
N HIS A 271 -9.72 -34.83 17.94
CA HIS A 271 -10.55 -33.77 18.50
C HIS A 271 -11.24 -34.17 19.81
N GLU A 272 -11.07 -35.41 20.29
CA GLU A 272 -11.77 -35.96 21.46
C GLU A 272 -11.73 -35.02 22.68
N LYS A 273 -10.57 -34.45 22.98
CA LYS A 273 -10.40 -33.54 24.12
C LYS A 273 -11.11 -32.20 23.92
N LEU A 274 -11.07 -31.65 22.71
CA LEU A 274 -11.74 -30.38 22.36
C LEU A 274 -13.28 -30.54 22.37
N GLU A 275 -13.77 -31.66 21.83
CA GLU A 275 -15.20 -32.02 21.83
C GLU A 275 -15.73 -32.26 23.26
N ALA A 276 -14.92 -32.93 24.11
CA ALA A 276 -15.24 -33.08 25.53
C ALA A 276 -15.31 -31.73 26.27
N ALA A 277 -14.66 -30.72 25.79
CA ALA A 277 -14.74 -29.34 26.28
C ALA A 277 -15.93 -28.55 25.67
N GLY A 278 -16.77 -29.19 24.87
CA GLY A 278 -17.95 -28.58 24.24
C GLY A 278 -17.65 -27.75 22.98
N ILE A 279 -16.47 -27.89 22.38
CA ILE A 279 -16.08 -27.15 21.19
C ILE A 279 -15.88 -28.12 20.02
N VAL A 280 -16.67 -27.94 18.96
CA VAL A 280 -16.66 -28.79 17.77
C VAL A 280 -16.09 -28.01 16.58
N MET A 281 -15.05 -28.56 15.96
CA MET A 281 -14.49 -28.03 14.73
C MET A 281 -15.26 -28.57 13.51
N ARG A 282 -15.45 -27.72 12.51
CA ARG A 282 -16.15 -28.09 11.28
C ARG A 282 -15.25 -28.91 10.34
N ASP A 283 -15.86 -29.69 9.44
CA ASP A 283 -15.13 -30.42 8.40
C ASP A 283 -14.38 -29.46 7.47
N TRP A 284 -13.17 -29.84 7.04
CA TRP A 284 -12.31 -29.01 6.22
C TRP A 284 -12.94 -28.61 4.88
N ARG A 285 -13.84 -29.43 4.30
CA ARG A 285 -14.55 -29.15 3.05
C ARG A 285 -15.54 -28.02 3.23
N VAL A 286 -16.24 -27.99 4.36
CA VAL A 286 -17.16 -26.91 4.73
C VAL A 286 -16.39 -25.62 4.94
N GLN A 287 -15.27 -25.68 5.68
CA GLN A 287 -14.41 -24.53 5.89
C GLN A 287 -13.83 -23.99 4.57
N LEU A 288 -13.43 -24.88 3.63
CA LEU A 288 -12.95 -24.48 2.31
C LEU A 288 -14.05 -23.81 1.49
N ALA A 289 -15.24 -24.37 1.48
CA ALA A 289 -16.37 -23.79 0.74
C ALA A 289 -16.71 -22.38 1.23
N ASP A 290 -16.77 -22.17 2.54
CA ASP A 290 -17.03 -20.86 3.13
C ASP A 290 -15.89 -19.85 2.87
N CYS A 291 -14.64 -20.31 2.96
CA CYS A 291 -13.47 -19.48 2.65
C CYS A 291 -13.46 -19.05 1.17
N LEU A 292 -13.80 -19.94 0.25
CA LEU A 292 -13.90 -19.63 -1.17
C LEU A 292 -15.11 -18.72 -1.47
N ALA A 293 -16.24 -18.91 -0.80
CA ALA A 293 -17.40 -18.04 -0.91
C ALA A 293 -17.04 -16.60 -0.43
N GLU A 294 -16.38 -16.47 0.73
CA GLU A 294 -15.85 -15.18 1.17
C GLU A 294 -14.87 -14.58 0.15
N ARG A 295 -13.97 -15.39 -0.39
CA ARG A 295 -13.03 -14.94 -1.42
C ARG A 295 -13.73 -14.40 -2.66
N ALA A 296 -14.80 -15.06 -3.11
CA ALA A 296 -15.61 -14.59 -4.24
C ALA A 296 -16.21 -13.21 -3.95
N THR A 297 -16.57 -12.94 -2.70
CA THR A 297 -17.05 -11.61 -2.29
C THR A 297 -15.93 -10.56 -2.18
N LEU A 298 -14.68 -10.98 -1.96
CA LEU A 298 -13.48 -10.11 -1.92
C LEU A 298 -12.85 -9.90 -3.30
N ALA A 299 -13.28 -10.63 -4.34
CA ALA A 299 -12.78 -10.49 -5.70
C ALA A 299 -13.22 -9.16 -6.34
N PRO A 300 -12.47 -8.61 -7.34
CA PRO A 300 -12.86 -7.39 -8.05
C PRO A 300 -14.26 -7.43 -8.66
N ASP A 301 -14.77 -8.63 -8.97
CA ASP A 301 -16.11 -8.89 -9.54
C ASP A 301 -17.15 -9.28 -8.48
N ALA A 302 -16.92 -8.99 -7.21
CA ALA A 302 -17.87 -9.29 -6.14
C ALA A 302 -19.22 -8.57 -6.35
N PRO A 303 -20.38 -9.19 -5.97
CA PRO A 303 -21.70 -8.59 -6.06
C PRO A 303 -21.76 -7.20 -5.38
N ALA A 304 -22.60 -6.32 -5.92
CA ALA A 304 -22.72 -4.92 -5.47
C ALA A 304 -22.97 -4.76 -3.97
N GLU A 305 -23.70 -5.68 -3.36
CA GLU A 305 -24.06 -5.67 -1.93
C GLU A 305 -22.86 -5.78 -0.98
N VAL A 306 -21.79 -6.50 -1.38
CA VAL A 306 -20.56 -6.67 -0.56
C VAL A 306 -19.62 -5.49 -0.74
N ARG A 307 -19.56 -4.91 -1.93
CA ARG A 307 -18.82 -3.67 -2.20
C ARG A 307 -19.39 -2.50 -1.40
N GLN A 308 -20.71 -2.51 -1.15
CA GLN A 308 -21.40 -1.51 -0.37
C GLN A 308 -20.90 -1.45 1.10
N GLN A 309 -20.45 -2.60 1.68
CA GLN A 309 -19.87 -2.63 3.02
C GLN A 309 -18.44 -2.11 3.11
N LEU A 310 -17.67 -2.13 2.01
CA LEU A 310 -16.26 -1.70 2.00
C LEU A 310 -16.09 -0.20 1.67
N GLY A 311 -17.16 0.48 1.25
CA GLY A 311 -17.14 1.88 0.81
C GLY A 311 -16.32 2.13 -0.46
N VAL A 312 -16.58 3.26 -1.15
CA VAL A 312 -15.83 3.69 -2.33
C VAL A 312 -14.76 4.70 -1.91
N GLN A 313 -13.50 4.28 -1.96
CA GLN A 313 -12.35 5.09 -1.55
C GLN A 313 -12.02 6.15 -2.61
N LEU A 314 -11.46 7.30 -2.19
CA LEU A 314 -11.02 8.37 -3.11
C LEU A 314 -9.95 7.87 -4.08
N PHE A 315 -8.92 7.23 -3.55
CA PHE A 315 -7.81 6.64 -4.29
C PHE A 315 -7.51 5.23 -3.79
N VAL A 316 -7.22 4.33 -4.72
CA VAL A 316 -6.69 3.00 -4.42
C VAL A 316 -5.55 2.73 -5.39
N PRO A 317 -4.29 2.89 -4.96
CA PRO A 317 -3.13 2.57 -5.80
C PRO A 317 -3.19 1.13 -6.30
N THR A 318 -2.84 0.95 -7.57
CA THR A 318 -2.87 -0.36 -8.23
C THR A 318 -1.50 -0.63 -8.82
N PHE A 319 -0.93 -1.81 -8.53
CA PHE A 319 0.40 -2.20 -8.97
C PHE A 319 0.34 -3.55 -9.68
N ASP A 320 1.18 -3.73 -10.70
CA ASP A 320 1.60 -5.05 -11.15
C ASP A 320 2.59 -5.61 -10.11
N ILE A 321 2.06 -6.38 -9.17
CA ILE A 321 2.80 -6.82 -7.98
C ILE A 321 3.99 -7.71 -8.39
N ASP A 322 3.78 -8.64 -9.32
CA ASP A 322 4.81 -9.61 -9.70
C ASP A 322 5.94 -8.90 -10.46
N ALA A 323 5.63 -8.06 -11.44
CA ALA A 323 6.63 -7.27 -12.15
C ALA A 323 7.40 -6.31 -11.22
N CYS A 324 6.72 -5.68 -10.26
CA CYS A 324 7.37 -4.84 -9.26
C CYS A 324 8.33 -5.64 -8.37
N LEU A 325 7.90 -6.82 -7.88
CA LEU A 325 8.72 -7.67 -7.02
C LEU A 325 9.92 -8.25 -7.76
N ASP A 326 9.78 -8.61 -9.04
CA ASP A 326 10.89 -9.10 -9.87
C ASP A 326 11.93 -8.01 -10.11
N GLY A 327 11.51 -6.78 -10.41
CA GLY A 327 12.43 -5.65 -10.54
C GLY A 327 13.15 -5.29 -9.23
N ILE A 328 12.45 -5.37 -8.09
CA ILE A 328 13.05 -5.16 -6.76
C ILE A 328 14.03 -6.29 -6.44
N ARG A 329 13.67 -7.54 -6.72
CA ARG A 329 14.53 -8.72 -6.53
C ARG A 329 15.84 -8.56 -7.29
N GLU A 330 15.79 -8.17 -8.56
CA GLU A 330 16.98 -7.90 -9.37
C GLU A 330 17.91 -6.86 -8.71
N CYS A 331 17.35 -5.77 -8.16
CA CYS A 331 18.13 -4.76 -7.45
C CYS A 331 18.83 -5.33 -6.21
N LEU A 332 18.13 -6.18 -5.45
CA LEU A 332 18.66 -6.79 -4.23
C LEU A 332 19.74 -7.86 -4.53
N GLU A 333 19.52 -8.69 -5.53
CA GLU A 333 20.47 -9.72 -5.96
C GLU A 333 21.76 -9.12 -6.51
N LYS A 334 21.66 -8.01 -7.26
CA LYS A 334 22.83 -7.25 -7.74
C LYS A 334 23.49 -6.40 -6.66
N GLY A 335 22.86 -6.26 -5.48
CA GLY A 335 23.34 -5.40 -4.39
C GLY A 335 23.31 -3.91 -4.74
N TRP A 336 22.47 -3.47 -5.69
CA TRP A 336 22.43 -2.10 -6.17
C TRP A 336 21.03 -1.46 -5.97
N THR A 337 20.77 -1.00 -4.76
CA THR A 337 19.48 -0.45 -4.35
C THR A 337 19.39 1.09 -4.39
N GLY A 338 20.54 1.78 -4.36
CA GLY A 338 20.64 3.24 -4.41
C GLY A 338 20.53 3.81 -5.83
N LEU A 339 21.15 4.98 -6.06
CA LEU A 339 21.30 5.55 -7.40
C LEU A 339 22.10 4.57 -8.26
N GLY A 340 21.59 4.14 -9.41
CA GLY A 340 22.24 3.13 -10.22
C GLY A 340 21.53 2.83 -11.54
N TYR A 341 21.76 1.63 -12.08
CA TYR A 341 21.31 1.24 -13.42
C TYR A 341 19.79 1.36 -13.63
N LYS A 342 18.95 0.98 -12.64
CA LYS A 342 17.48 1.09 -12.77
C LYS A 342 17.01 2.54 -12.86
N THR A 343 17.70 3.48 -12.21
CA THR A 343 17.36 4.90 -12.35
C THR A 343 17.65 5.39 -13.76
N VAL A 344 18.78 4.97 -14.36
CA VAL A 344 19.14 5.28 -15.74
C VAL A 344 18.17 4.64 -16.75
N GLU A 345 17.79 3.37 -16.51
CA GLU A 345 16.79 2.67 -17.33
C GLU A 345 15.44 3.41 -17.31
N PHE A 346 14.99 3.84 -16.13
CA PHE A 346 13.71 4.56 -16.02
C PHE A 346 13.78 5.96 -16.63
N GLU A 347 14.84 6.73 -16.41
CA GLU A 347 15.04 8.02 -17.08
C GLU A 347 15.01 7.87 -18.60
N THR A 348 15.63 6.81 -19.14
CA THR A 348 15.64 6.50 -20.57
C THR A 348 14.25 6.12 -21.09
N ALA A 349 13.54 5.25 -20.37
CA ALA A 349 12.18 4.84 -20.71
C ALA A 349 11.20 6.02 -20.66
N TRP A 350 11.33 6.90 -19.66
CA TRP A 350 10.51 8.11 -19.54
C TRP A 350 10.75 9.10 -20.69
N LYS A 351 12.01 9.33 -21.07
CA LYS A 351 12.36 10.16 -22.26
C LYS A 351 11.74 9.57 -23.52
N HIS A 352 11.82 8.25 -23.69
CA HIS A 352 11.20 7.58 -24.85
C HIS A 352 9.68 7.75 -24.87
N TYR A 353 9.01 7.57 -23.72
CA TYR A 353 7.56 7.68 -23.59
C TYR A 353 7.06 9.10 -23.82
N THR A 354 7.73 10.11 -23.25
CA THR A 354 7.30 11.52 -23.33
C THR A 354 7.84 12.27 -24.54
N GLY A 355 8.99 11.85 -25.08
CA GLY A 355 9.74 12.58 -26.09
C GLY A 355 10.54 13.78 -25.54
N LEU A 356 10.56 13.98 -24.20
CA LEU A 356 11.34 15.04 -23.55
C LEU A 356 12.85 14.77 -23.65
N PRO A 357 13.70 15.81 -23.87
CA PRO A 357 15.11 15.60 -24.14
C PRO A 357 15.90 15.12 -22.92
N HIS A 358 15.56 15.63 -21.75
CA HIS A 358 16.25 15.33 -20.50
C HIS A 358 15.23 14.90 -19.43
N ALA A 359 15.64 13.97 -18.57
CA ALA A 359 14.84 13.48 -17.46
C ALA A 359 15.78 13.04 -16.34
N HIS A 360 15.56 13.52 -15.12
CA HIS A 360 16.34 13.16 -13.95
C HIS A 360 15.44 12.67 -12.83
N PHE A 361 15.65 11.42 -12.40
CA PHE A 361 14.80 10.72 -11.44
C PHE A 361 15.13 11.10 -9.99
N LEU A 362 14.11 11.47 -9.22
CA LEU A 362 14.21 12.08 -7.90
C LEU A 362 13.43 11.28 -6.85
N ASN A 363 13.69 11.58 -5.58
CA ASN A 363 12.97 10.97 -4.47
C ASN A 363 11.56 11.56 -4.22
N SER A 364 11.20 12.69 -4.82
CA SER A 364 9.83 13.23 -4.84
C SER A 364 9.68 14.35 -5.88
N ALA A 365 8.43 14.71 -6.25
CA ALA A 365 8.15 15.88 -7.07
C ALA A 365 8.48 17.19 -6.34
N THR A 366 8.27 17.26 -5.04
CA THR A 366 8.59 18.46 -4.24
C THR A 366 10.05 18.87 -4.40
N VAL A 367 11.00 17.93 -4.35
CA VAL A 367 12.40 18.28 -4.56
C VAL A 367 12.69 18.63 -6.03
N GLY A 368 11.89 18.08 -6.98
CA GLY A 368 11.96 18.45 -8.38
C GLY A 368 11.57 19.91 -8.63
N LEU A 369 10.48 20.37 -8.00
CA LEU A 369 10.07 21.78 -8.02
C LEU A 369 11.11 22.70 -7.39
N HIS A 370 11.70 22.30 -6.25
CA HIS A 370 12.78 23.06 -5.63
C HIS A 370 14.01 23.15 -6.55
N LEU A 371 14.42 22.04 -7.18
CA LEU A 371 15.51 22.04 -8.14
C LEU A 371 15.23 22.91 -9.36
N ALA A 372 13.99 22.90 -9.88
CA ALA A 372 13.59 23.75 -10.98
C ALA A 372 13.85 25.23 -10.64
N VAL A 373 13.44 25.67 -9.45
CA VAL A 373 13.69 27.04 -8.99
C VAL A 373 15.18 27.31 -8.78
N GLU A 374 15.90 26.41 -8.10
CA GLU A 374 17.34 26.56 -7.79
C GLU A 374 18.22 26.62 -9.05
N VAL A 375 17.96 25.77 -10.02
CA VAL A 375 18.72 25.75 -11.30
C VAL A 375 18.47 27.03 -12.08
N LEU A 376 17.22 27.42 -12.26
CA LEU A 376 16.86 28.66 -12.98
C LEU A 376 17.38 29.90 -12.25
N LYS A 377 17.28 29.93 -10.90
CA LYS A 377 17.82 31.03 -10.09
C LYS A 377 19.32 31.19 -10.31
N ARG A 378 20.09 30.09 -10.31
CA ARG A 378 21.54 30.12 -10.58
C ARG A 378 21.88 30.52 -12.01
N LYS A 379 21.16 29.94 -12.98
CA LYS A 379 21.32 30.23 -14.41
C LYS A 379 21.15 31.73 -14.74
N HIS A 380 20.12 32.34 -14.17
CA HIS A 380 19.73 33.73 -14.47
C HIS A 380 20.14 34.73 -13.40
N ASN A 381 20.90 34.30 -12.37
CA ASN A 381 21.36 35.14 -11.26
C ASN A 381 20.20 35.90 -10.55
N TRP A 382 19.08 35.22 -10.29
CA TRP A 382 17.98 35.82 -9.57
C TRP A 382 18.36 36.13 -8.11
N ALA A 383 17.86 37.25 -7.59
CA ALA A 383 18.15 37.68 -6.23
C ALA A 383 17.20 37.02 -5.23
N ASP A 384 17.62 36.95 -3.95
CA ASP A 384 16.74 36.62 -2.86
C ASP A 384 15.57 37.64 -2.77
N GLY A 385 14.37 37.14 -2.57
CA GLY A 385 13.14 37.92 -2.57
C GLY A 385 12.58 38.28 -3.96
N ASP A 386 13.23 37.85 -5.05
CA ASP A 386 12.58 37.87 -6.37
C ASP A 386 11.33 36.97 -6.38
N GLU A 387 10.43 37.20 -7.30
CA GLU A 387 9.07 36.69 -7.27
C GLU A 387 8.83 35.60 -8.31
N ILE A 388 8.08 34.56 -7.89
CA ILE A 388 7.54 33.53 -8.80
C ILE A 388 6.02 33.54 -8.65
N ILE A 389 5.31 33.70 -9.76
CA ILE A 389 3.84 33.65 -9.78
C ILE A 389 3.41 32.17 -9.78
N THR A 390 2.46 31.82 -8.89
CA THR A 390 1.81 30.51 -8.88
C THR A 390 0.35 30.63 -8.41
N THR A 391 -0.42 29.54 -8.38
CA THR A 391 -1.79 29.53 -7.86
C THR A 391 -1.82 29.21 -6.37
N PRO A 392 -2.77 29.78 -5.60
CA PRO A 392 -2.98 29.33 -4.22
C PRO A 392 -3.81 28.03 -4.16
N LEU A 393 -4.46 27.62 -5.26
CA LEU A 393 -5.27 26.40 -5.33
C LEU A 393 -4.42 25.24 -5.82
N THR A 394 -3.50 24.79 -4.96
CA THR A 394 -2.58 23.70 -5.26
C THR A 394 -2.11 23.01 -3.97
N PHE A 395 -1.41 21.89 -4.10
CA PHE A 395 -0.69 21.32 -2.98
C PHE A 395 0.43 22.29 -2.53
N VAL A 396 0.63 22.40 -1.23
CA VAL A 396 1.50 23.43 -0.64
C VAL A 396 2.97 23.39 -1.08
N SER A 397 3.41 22.27 -1.72
CA SER A 397 4.78 22.12 -2.22
C SER A 397 5.20 23.20 -3.20
N ASP A 398 4.31 23.65 -4.10
CA ASP A 398 4.62 24.72 -5.05
C ASP A 398 5.08 25.99 -4.34
N SER A 399 4.28 26.43 -3.37
CA SER A 399 4.58 27.63 -2.59
C SER A 399 5.80 27.47 -1.70
N HIS A 400 5.98 26.28 -1.09
CA HIS A 400 7.12 26.01 -0.20
C HIS A 400 8.45 25.95 -0.97
N THR A 401 8.48 25.37 -2.16
CA THR A 401 9.72 25.24 -2.95
C THR A 401 10.25 26.60 -3.43
N ILE A 402 9.35 27.56 -3.66
CA ILE A 402 9.72 28.94 -3.92
C ILE A 402 10.39 29.57 -2.67
N LEU A 403 9.82 29.33 -1.49
CA LEU A 403 10.41 29.81 -0.24
C LEU A 403 11.74 29.13 0.09
N TYR A 404 11.90 27.83 -0.20
CA TYR A 404 13.17 27.13 0.04
C TYR A 404 14.33 27.73 -0.76
N ALA A 405 14.06 28.27 -1.95
CA ALA A 405 15.04 29.00 -2.75
C ALA A 405 15.21 30.46 -2.36
N ASN A 406 14.73 30.91 -1.20
CA ASN A 406 14.70 32.31 -0.74
C ASN A 406 13.98 33.26 -1.71
N MET A 407 12.99 32.77 -2.46
CA MET A 407 12.16 33.57 -3.35
C MET A 407 10.79 33.81 -2.74
N LYS A 408 9.99 34.69 -3.32
CA LYS A 408 8.66 35.03 -2.82
C LYS A 408 7.56 34.50 -3.75
N PRO A 409 6.64 33.64 -3.28
CA PRO A 409 5.47 33.30 -4.06
C PRO A 409 4.52 34.48 -4.18
N VAL A 410 4.07 34.75 -5.40
CA VAL A 410 3.01 35.71 -5.74
C VAL A 410 1.82 34.90 -6.27
N PHE A 411 0.67 35.01 -5.62
CA PHE A 411 -0.49 34.23 -6.01
C PHE A 411 -1.30 34.95 -7.09
N ALA A 412 -1.60 34.22 -8.16
CA ALA A 412 -2.56 34.60 -9.18
C ALA A 412 -3.78 33.68 -9.14
N ASP A 413 -4.92 34.23 -9.49
CA ASP A 413 -6.20 33.55 -9.41
C ASP A 413 -6.36 32.47 -10.48
N VAL A 414 -7.37 31.63 -10.36
CA VAL A 414 -7.70 30.56 -11.27
C VAL A 414 -8.92 30.86 -12.12
N ASP A 415 -8.98 30.25 -13.30
CA ASP A 415 -10.18 30.21 -14.13
C ASP A 415 -11.10 29.03 -13.81
N GLU A 416 -12.10 28.78 -14.65
CA GLU A 416 -13.05 27.68 -14.49
C GLU A 416 -12.41 26.28 -14.59
N SER A 417 -11.23 26.16 -15.21
CA SER A 417 -10.45 24.93 -15.31
C SER A 417 -9.68 24.61 -14.02
N LEU A 418 -9.72 25.50 -13.04
CA LEU A 418 -8.94 25.47 -11.78
C LEU A 418 -7.43 25.61 -11.99
N CYS A 419 -6.99 26.01 -13.18
CA CYS A 419 -5.62 26.39 -13.50
C CYS A 419 -5.49 27.92 -13.49
N LEU A 420 -4.25 28.43 -13.55
CA LEU A 420 -3.98 29.87 -13.57
C LEU A 420 -4.73 30.60 -14.69
N ASP A 421 -5.44 31.70 -14.33
CA ASP A 421 -6.03 32.63 -15.28
C ASP A 421 -4.95 33.56 -15.88
N PRO A 422 -4.67 33.49 -17.19
CA PRO A 422 -3.66 34.35 -17.83
C PRO A 422 -3.93 35.84 -17.65
N ARG A 423 -5.19 36.26 -17.50
CA ARG A 423 -5.57 37.67 -17.27
C ARG A 423 -5.08 38.13 -15.89
N ASP A 424 -5.27 37.31 -14.86
CA ASP A 424 -4.81 37.67 -13.51
C ASP A 424 -3.28 37.55 -13.41
N VAL A 425 -2.66 36.51 -14.02
CA VAL A 425 -1.20 36.39 -14.14
C VAL A 425 -0.61 37.68 -14.70
N ALA A 426 -1.19 38.23 -15.79
CA ALA A 426 -0.70 39.45 -16.42
C ALA A 426 -0.71 40.66 -15.46
N THR A 427 -1.68 40.77 -14.54
CA THR A 427 -1.75 41.82 -13.53
C THR A 427 -0.75 41.69 -12.40
N LYS A 428 -0.26 40.45 -12.13
CA LYS A 428 0.67 40.15 -11.05
C LYS A 428 2.16 40.28 -11.47
N ILE A 429 2.44 40.42 -12.76
CA ILE A 429 3.80 40.58 -13.27
C ILE A 429 4.36 41.94 -12.85
N GLY A 430 5.44 41.93 -12.10
CA GLY A 430 6.18 43.10 -11.63
C GLY A 430 7.67 43.07 -11.97
N PRO A 431 8.44 44.11 -11.58
CA PRO A 431 9.87 44.21 -11.92
C PRO A 431 10.72 43.07 -11.31
N ARG A 432 10.24 42.44 -10.25
CA ARG A 432 10.91 41.32 -9.58
C ARG A 432 10.40 39.96 -9.97
N THR A 433 9.39 39.86 -10.82
CA THR A 433 8.87 38.59 -11.33
C THR A 433 9.92 37.92 -12.25
N ARG A 434 10.22 36.66 -11.99
CA ARG A 434 11.24 35.89 -12.73
C ARG A 434 10.66 34.69 -13.47
N ALA A 435 9.61 34.09 -12.92
CA ALA A 435 9.02 32.88 -13.47
C ALA A 435 7.52 32.79 -13.16
N VAL A 436 6.83 31.95 -13.89
CA VAL A 436 5.51 31.42 -13.55
C VAL A 436 5.63 29.93 -13.30
N MET A 437 5.13 29.44 -12.15
CA MET A 437 4.97 28.03 -11.84
C MET A 437 3.52 27.64 -12.09
N PHE A 438 3.27 26.98 -13.19
CA PHE A 438 1.94 26.59 -13.65
C PHE A 438 1.62 25.17 -13.17
N VAL A 439 0.45 24.96 -12.56
CA VAL A 439 -0.02 23.66 -12.04
C VAL A 439 -1.08 23.10 -12.98
N GLY A 440 -0.83 21.90 -13.53
CA GLY A 440 -1.81 21.20 -14.38
C GLY A 440 -2.82 20.41 -13.53
N MET A 441 -3.82 21.12 -12.98
CA MET A 441 -4.77 20.59 -12.02
C MET A 441 -5.55 19.38 -12.58
N GLY A 442 -5.49 18.23 -11.86
CA GLY A 442 -6.23 17.02 -12.22
C GLY A 442 -5.82 16.36 -13.55
N GLY A 443 -4.73 16.81 -14.16
CA GLY A 443 -4.28 16.39 -15.50
C GLY A 443 -4.78 17.31 -16.62
N ASN A 444 -5.39 18.44 -16.27
CA ASN A 444 -5.92 19.44 -17.21
C ASN A 444 -4.86 20.53 -17.49
N PRO A 445 -4.55 20.86 -18.75
CA PRO A 445 -3.63 21.95 -19.07
C PRO A 445 -4.28 23.34 -18.93
N GLY A 446 -5.60 23.46 -18.77
CA GLY A 446 -6.27 24.77 -18.66
C GLY A 446 -5.91 25.69 -19.82
N GLN A 447 -5.54 26.92 -19.52
CA GLN A 447 -5.03 27.93 -20.45
C GLN A 447 -3.47 28.03 -20.39
N TYR A 448 -2.79 26.89 -20.31
CA TYR A 448 -1.33 26.81 -20.25
C TYR A 448 -0.65 27.54 -21.42
N ALA A 449 -1.17 27.38 -22.65
CA ALA A 449 -0.59 27.97 -23.83
C ALA A 449 -0.61 29.52 -23.78
N GLU A 450 -1.68 30.11 -23.27
CA GLU A 450 -1.81 31.55 -23.08
C GLU A 450 -0.86 32.09 -22.00
N VAL A 451 -0.75 31.38 -20.89
CA VAL A 451 0.20 31.75 -19.83
C VAL A 451 1.65 31.61 -20.32
N LEU A 452 1.96 30.57 -21.09
CA LEU A 452 3.27 30.39 -21.70
C LEU A 452 3.62 31.52 -22.67
N ALA A 453 2.67 31.89 -23.55
CA ALA A 453 2.85 33.01 -24.48
C ALA A 453 3.12 34.31 -23.74
N LEU A 454 2.39 34.56 -22.62
CA LEU A 454 2.62 35.70 -21.75
C LEU A 454 4.04 35.67 -21.15
N CYS A 455 4.50 34.51 -20.65
CA CYS A 455 5.84 34.35 -20.11
C CYS A 455 6.92 34.66 -21.16
N ARG A 456 6.77 34.11 -22.37
CA ARG A 456 7.72 34.37 -23.48
C ARG A 456 7.76 35.83 -23.87
N ALA A 457 6.60 36.52 -23.94
CA ALA A 457 6.52 37.95 -24.24
C ALA A 457 7.16 38.85 -23.18
N ARG A 458 7.26 38.38 -21.94
CA ARG A 458 7.81 39.13 -20.80
C ARG A 458 9.20 38.64 -20.36
N GLY A 459 9.80 37.68 -21.06
CA GLY A 459 11.11 37.10 -20.70
C GLY A 459 11.13 36.36 -19.37
N LEU A 460 9.98 35.77 -18.97
CA LEU A 460 9.84 34.98 -17.75
C LEU A 460 10.05 33.50 -18.04
N ALA A 461 10.65 32.80 -17.10
CA ALA A 461 10.76 31.34 -17.16
C ALA A 461 9.41 30.67 -16.87
N MET A 462 9.17 29.51 -17.48
CA MET A 462 8.01 28.66 -17.25
C MET A 462 8.39 27.36 -16.54
N ILE A 463 7.87 27.17 -15.33
CA ILE A 463 7.97 25.91 -14.58
C ILE A 463 6.59 25.24 -14.66
N LEU A 464 6.54 24.02 -15.20
CA LEU A 464 5.30 23.23 -15.25
C LEU A 464 5.30 22.21 -14.12
N ASP A 465 4.44 22.38 -13.12
CA ASP A 465 4.08 21.30 -12.22
C ASP A 465 3.09 20.34 -12.91
N ALA A 466 3.63 19.26 -13.42
CA ALA A 466 2.93 18.18 -14.09
C ALA A 466 2.67 16.98 -13.15
N ALA A 467 2.61 17.19 -11.83
CA ALA A 467 2.41 16.12 -10.84
C ALA A 467 1.11 15.32 -11.06
N HIS A 468 0.14 15.89 -11.76
CA HIS A 468 -1.12 15.24 -12.15
C HIS A 468 -1.18 14.88 -13.63
N MET A 469 -0.12 15.09 -14.41
CA MET A 469 -0.16 15.07 -15.86
C MET A 469 0.61 13.93 -16.52
N ALA A 470 1.02 12.90 -15.79
CA ALA A 470 1.68 11.74 -16.39
C ALA A 470 0.76 11.05 -17.41
N GLY A 471 1.14 11.12 -18.70
CA GLY A 471 0.32 10.65 -19.82
C GLY A 471 -0.65 11.69 -20.40
N THR A 472 -0.67 12.93 -19.90
CA THR A 472 -1.44 14.03 -20.55
C THR A 472 -0.75 14.44 -21.86
N ARG A 473 -1.56 14.50 -22.93
CA ARG A 473 -1.12 14.95 -24.26
C ARG A 473 -1.94 16.15 -24.71
N VAL A 474 -1.28 17.07 -25.38
CA VAL A 474 -1.93 18.24 -26.01
C VAL A 474 -1.73 18.18 -27.51
N VAL A 475 -2.73 18.67 -28.26
CA VAL A 475 -2.68 18.74 -29.72
C VAL A 475 -2.38 20.19 -30.12
N THR A 476 -1.20 20.40 -30.68
CA THR A 476 -0.79 21.70 -31.25
C THR A 476 -0.47 21.49 -32.73
N ASP A 477 -1.07 22.28 -33.61
CA ASP A 477 -0.90 22.20 -35.08
C ASP A 477 -1.16 20.77 -35.63
N GLY A 478 -2.15 20.08 -35.08
CA GLY A 478 -2.50 18.70 -35.47
C GLY A 478 -1.54 17.62 -34.99
N VAL A 479 -0.53 17.95 -34.20
CA VAL A 479 0.46 17.00 -33.63
C VAL A 479 0.14 16.79 -32.15
N SER A 480 -0.11 15.53 -31.75
CA SER A 480 -0.27 15.14 -30.35
C SER A 480 1.10 14.96 -29.69
N ARG A 481 1.38 15.73 -28.65
CA ARG A 481 2.62 15.64 -27.86
C ARG A 481 2.30 15.51 -26.38
N HIS A 482 3.18 14.80 -25.64
CA HIS A 482 3.13 14.81 -24.18
C HIS A 482 3.35 16.25 -23.67
N VAL A 483 2.72 16.65 -22.57
CA VAL A 483 2.98 17.96 -21.95
C VAL A 483 4.44 18.08 -21.52
N GLY A 484 4.95 19.31 -21.45
CA GLY A 484 6.28 19.62 -20.94
C GLY A 484 7.31 20.02 -22.01
N HIS A 485 7.01 19.89 -23.32
CA HIS A 485 7.94 20.23 -24.39
C HIS A 485 8.26 21.74 -24.48
N ASP A 486 7.32 22.58 -24.08
CA ASP A 486 7.40 24.04 -24.27
C ASP A 486 7.77 24.79 -22.97
N ALA A 487 7.79 24.11 -21.83
CA ALA A 487 8.27 24.67 -20.56
C ALA A 487 9.79 24.68 -20.49
N ASP A 488 10.38 25.56 -19.69
CA ASP A 488 11.84 25.54 -19.42
C ASP A 488 12.18 24.32 -18.55
N VAL A 489 11.26 23.97 -17.63
CA VAL A 489 11.36 22.78 -16.79
C VAL A 489 9.99 22.22 -16.44
N THR A 490 9.86 20.90 -16.44
CA THR A 490 8.65 20.17 -16.09
C THR A 490 8.93 19.17 -14.98
N VAL A 491 8.01 19.07 -14.01
CA VAL A 491 8.16 18.17 -12.87
C VAL A 491 6.97 17.22 -12.77
N PHE A 492 7.22 15.91 -12.74
CA PHE A 492 6.23 14.86 -12.58
C PHE A 492 6.32 14.22 -11.21
N SER A 493 5.18 13.73 -10.71
CA SER A 493 5.09 13.00 -9.45
C SER A 493 4.74 11.53 -9.69
N TYR A 494 5.42 10.65 -8.96
CA TYR A 494 5.14 9.21 -8.92
C TYR A 494 4.80 8.73 -7.50
N GLN A 495 4.31 9.65 -6.66
CA GLN A 495 3.80 9.30 -5.34
C GLN A 495 2.66 8.27 -5.45
N ALA A 496 2.47 7.43 -4.45
CA ALA A 496 1.61 6.23 -4.50
C ALA A 496 0.21 6.42 -5.09
N VAL A 497 -0.42 7.61 -4.95
CA VAL A 497 -1.78 7.87 -5.50
C VAL A 497 -1.77 8.39 -6.94
N LYS A 498 -0.60 8.68 -7.52
CA LYS A 498 -0.49 9.26 -8.86
C LYS A 498 -0.77 8.22 -9.96
N ASN A 499 -0.93 8.70 -11.19
CA ASN A 499 -1.28 7.87 -12.35
C ASN A 499 -0.22 6.81 -12.67
N LEU A 500 1.06 7.13 -12.45
CA LEU A 500 2.17 6.18 -12.45
C LEU A 500 2.67 6.07 -11.00
N PRO A 501 2.17 5.10 -10.22
CA PRO A 501 2.48 5.01 -8.80
C PRO A 501 3.81 4.31 -8.53
N THR A 502 4.56 4.86 -7.56
CA THR A 502 5.61 4.18 -6.81
C THR A 502 5.27 4.25 -5.31
N ALA A 503 6.24 4.33 -4.38
CA ALA A 503 5.96 4.78 -3.00
C ALA A 503 6.03 6.31 -2.94
N ASP A 504 7.25 6.86 -3.11
CA ASP A 504 7.51 8.27 -3.27
C ASP A 504 8.63 8.45 -4.29
N ALA A 505 8.36 9.18 -5.38
CA ALA A 505 9.35 9.54 -6.37
C ALA A 505 8.84 10.72 -7.23
N GLY A 506 9.75 11.29 -8.02
CA GLY A 506 9.45 12.33 -8.99
C GLY A 506 10.44 12.32 -10.15
N MET A 507 10.15 13.12 -11.16
CA MET A 507 11.04 13.33 -12.31
C MET A 507 11.10 14.82 -12.62
N VAL A 508 12.29 15.37 -12.74
CA VAL A 508 12.47 16.71 -13.31
C VAL A 508 13.00 16.58 -14.73
N CYS A 509 12.41 17.32 -15.64
CA CYS A 509 12.74 17.32 -17.06
C CYS A 509 13.07 18.75 -17.50
N PHE A 510 14.32 19.00 -17.82
CA PHE A 510 14.78 20.26 -18.38
C PHE A 510 14.80 20.20 -19.91
N THR A 511 14.56 21.32 -20.57
CA THR A 511 14.76 21.43 -22.01
C THR A 511 16.21 21.71 -22.39
N ASP A 512 16.97 22.34 -21.49
CA ASP A 512 18.40 22.67 -21.63
C ASP A 512 19.29 21.60 -20.97
N ALA A 513 20.29 21.11 -21.71
CA ALA A 513 21.24 20.10 -21.24
C ALA A 513 22.10 20.56 -20.06
N ALA A 514 22.52 21.85 -20.06
CA ALA A 514 23.31 22.39 -18.97
C ALA A 514 22.54 22.51 -17.67
N ASP A 515 21.21 22.76 -17.75
CA ASP A 515 20.32 22.80 -16.61
C ASP A 515 20.14 21.38 -16.02
N ASP A 516 19.99 20.33 -16.87
CA ASP A 516 19.94 18.93 -16.42
C ASP A 516 21.26 18.51 -15.74
N GLU A 517 22.41 18.90 -16.30
CA GLU A 517 23.73 18.63 -15.69
C GLU A 517 23.86 19.31 -14.32
N MET A 518 23.45 20.57 -14.20
CA MET A 518 23.46 21.32 -12.94
C MET A 518 22.53 20.63 -11.91
N ALA A 519 21.34 20.23 -12.31
CA ALA A 519 20.40 19.52 -11.44
C ALA A 519 21.00 18.20 -10.92
N ARG A 520 21.67 17.42 -11.77
CA ARG A 520 22.34 16.16 -11.37
C ARG A 520 23.42 16.38 -10.32
N LYS A 521 24.24 17.41 -10.48
CA LYS A 521 25.24 17.80 -9.46
C LYS A 521 24.59 18.26 -8.16
N LEU A 522 23.55 19.10 -8.24
CA LEU A 522 22.79 19.57 -7.07
C LEU A 522 22.16 18.43 -6.29
N THR A 523 21.60 17.43 -6.96
CA THR A 523 20.96 16.28 -6.30
C THR A 523 21.92 15.32 -5.62
N TRP A 524 23.22 15.40 -5.93
CA TRP A 524 24.27 14.59 -5.34
C TRP A 524 25.29 15.44 -4.56
N LEU A 525 24.78 16.34 -3.71
CA LEU A 525 25.60 17.15 -2.77
C LEU A 525 26.61 18.09 -3.45
N GLY A 526 26.41 18.48 -4.71
CA GLY A 526 27.35 19.30 -5.49
C GLY A 526 28.57 18.52 -5.99
N ILE A 527 28.57 17.21 -5.89
CA ILE A 527 29.66 16.33 -6.33
C ILE A 527 29.61 16.17 -7.86
N ASN A 528 30.73 16.33 -8.52
CA ASN A 528 30.85 16.26 -9.98
C ASN A 528 30.86 14.84 -10.57
N LYS A 529 30.86 13.78 -9.73
CA LYS A 529 30.80 12.37 -10.14
C LYS A 529 29.94 11.57 -9.18
N ASP A 530 28.86 10.98 -9.66
CA ASP A 530 28.04 10.09 -8.86
C ASP A 530 28.74 8.74 -8.57
N THR A 531 28.19 7.96 -7.64
CA THR A 531 28.77 6.69 -7.21
C THR A 531 28.80 5.66 -8.34
N PHE A 532 27.77 5.63 -9.20
CA PHE A 532 27.67 4.69 -10.31
C PHE A 532 28.70 5.00 -11.39
N ALA A 533 28.84 6.27 -11.80
CA ALA A 533 29.86 6.72 -12.75
C ALA A 533 31.29 6.49 -12.22
N ARG A 534 31.51 6.64 -10.90
CA ARG A 534 32.80 6.33 -10.26
C ARG A 534 33.17 4.87 -10.34
N THR A 535 32.19 3.97 -10.19
CA THR A 535 32.39 2.52 -10.23
C THR A 535 32.66 2.02 -11.65
N ALA A 536 32.04 2.64 -12.65
CA ALA A 536 32.21 2.30 -14.07
C ALA A 536 33.53 2.80 -14.68
N SER A 537 34.19 3.79 -14.06
CA SER A 537 35.43 4.35 -14.60
C SER A 537 36.65 3.42 -14.41
N GLN A 538 37.44 3.21 -15.47
CA GLN A 538 38.74 2.52 -15.40
C GLN A 538 39.80 3.50 -14.86
N GLY A 539 40.45 3.20 -13.72
CA GLY A 539 41.56 4.00 -13.17
C GLY A 539 41.83 3.78 -11.69
N ASN A 540 43.06 4.06 -11.25
CA ASN A 540 43.52 3.81 -9.87
C ASN A 540 43.01 4.81 -8.81
N TYR A 541 42.34 5.92 -9.20
CA TYR A 541 41.88 6.98 -8.30
C TYR A 541 40.34 7.12 -8.31
N LYS A 542 39.61 6.03 -8.13
CA LYS A 542 38.13 5.99 -8.12
C LYS A 542 37.50 6.84 -7.02
N TRP A 543 38.22 7.14 -5.92
CA TRP A 543 37.75 7.91 -4.79
C TRP A 543 37.84 9.44 -4.97
N LYS A 544 38.64 9.94 -5.95
CA LYS A 544 38.83 11.37 -6.14
C LYS A 544 37.64 11.99 -6.89
N TYR A 545 36.93 12.86 -6.21
CA TYR A 545 35.89 13.73 -6.75
C TYR A 545 36.02 15.13 -6.17
N ASP A 546 35.37 16.09 -6.79
CA ASP A 546 35.29 17.46 -6.31
C ASP A 546 33.86 17.80 -5.90
N VAL A 547 33.71 18.74 -4.96
CA VAL A 547 32.43 19.29 -4.51
C VAL A 547 32.38 20.74 -4.97
N GLU A 548 31.69 20.99 -6.08
CA GLU A 548 31.74 22.30 -6.76
C GLU A 548 30.90 23.35 -5.99
N PHE A 549 29.85 22.92 -5.26
CA PHE A 549 28.95 23.78 -4.48
C PHE A 549 28.17 22.98 -3.46
N VAL A 550 27.46 23.68 -2.55
CA VAL A 550 26.53 23.05 -1.64
C VAL A 550 25.31 22.57 -2.43
N GLY A 551 25.04 21.28 -2.37
CA GLY A 551 23.90 20.63 -3.00
C GLY A 551 23.06 19.82 -2.01
N TYR A 552 22.18 18.96 -2.51
CA TYR A 552 21.12 18.24 -1.78
C TYR A 552 21.25 16.72 -1.96
N LYS A 553 20.55 15.94 -1.15
CA LYS A 553 20.42 14.48 -1.29
C LYS A 553 19.04 14.13 -1.87
N TYR A 554 18.79 14.48 -3.13
CA TYR A 554 17.47 14.47 -3.77
C TYR A 554 17.29 13.40 -4.84
N HIS A 555 18.34 12.68 -5.22
CA HIS A 555 18.26 11.64 -6.24
C HIS A 555 17.28 10.52 -5.89
N GLY A 556 16.67 9.91 -6.91
CA GLY A 556 15.90 8.68 -6.79
C GLY A 556 16.78 7.46 -6.49
N ASN A 557 16.17 6.30 -6.37
CA ASN A 557 16.85 5.04 -6.10
C ASN A 557 16.34 3.92 -7.01
N SER A 558 17.14 2.84 -7.12
CA SER A 558 16.85 1.73 -8.02
C SER A 558 15.58 0.95 -7.64
N ILE A 559 15.21 0.89 -6.36
CA ILE A 559 13.98 0.21 -5.92
C ILE A 559 12.74 0.93 -6.45
N MET A 560 12.68 2.27 -6.28
CA MET A 560 11.55 3.07 -6.81
C MET A 560 11.53 3.08 -8.33
N ALA A 561 12.70 3.13 -8.99
CA ALA A 561 12.82 3.06 -10.43
C ALA A 561 12.34 1.71 -10.99
N ALA A 562 12.61 0.59 -10.30
CA ALA A 562 12.12 -0.74 -10.68
C ALA A 562 10.59 -0.80 -10.65
N ILE A 563 9.95 -0.23 -9.61
CA ILE A 563 8.49 -0.13 -9.54
C ILE A 563 7.96 0.73 -10.70
N ALA A 564 8.57 1.90 -10.95
CA ALA A 564 8.15 2.79 -12.02
C ALA A 564 8.28 2.14 -13.41
N LEU A 565 9.35 1.38 -13.66
CA LEU A 565 9.55 0.61 -14.90
C LEU A 565 8.48 -0.46 -15.11
N ALA A 566 8.05 -1.14 -14.05
CA ALA A 566 6.97 -2.11 -14.12
C ALA A 566 5.61 -1.45 -14.42
N GLN A 567 5.38 -0.22 -13.94
CA GLN A 567 4.12 0.51 -14.10
C GLN A 567 4.02 1.32 -15.40
N LEU A 568 5.14 1.81 -15.95
CA LEU A 568 5.14 2.66 -17.14
C LEU A 568 4.44 2.05 -18.37
N PRO A 569 4.63 0.76 -18.71
CA PRO A 569 3.92 0.14 -19.84
C PRO A 569 2.40 0.10 -19.69
N LEU A 570 1.89 0.25 -18.48
CA LEU A 570 0.47 0.19 -18.15
C LEU A 570 -0.21 1.57 -18.17
N LEU A 571 0.56 2.66 -18.19
CA LEU A 571 0.09 4.02 -17.95
C LEU A 571 -1.01 4.47 -18.92
N ASP A 572 -0.86 4.23 -20.21
CA ASP A 572 -1.85 4.66 -21.21
C ASP A 572 -3.17 3.89 -21.09
N ARG A 573 -3.12 2.55 -20.86
CA ARG A 573 -4.28 1.71 -20.55
C ARG A 573 -5.00 2.21 -19.29
N ASP A 574 -4.25 2.48 -18.26
CA ASP A 574 -4.78 2.89 -16.96
C ASP A 574 -5.39 4.29 -17.01
N ASN A 575 -4.79 5.20 -17.77
CA ASN A 575 -5.37 6.52 -18.03
C ASN A 575 -6.63 6.44 -18.93
N ALA A 576 -6.68 5.50 -19.88
CA ALA A 576 -7.90 5.26 -20.67
C ALA A 576 -9.07 4.85 -19.75
N ARG A 577 -8.85 3.94 -18.79
CA ARG A 577 -9.88 3.57 -17.82
C ARG A 577 -10.32 4.75 -16.94
N ARG A 578 -9.40 5.61 -16.52
CA ARG A 578 -9.74 6.83 -15.77
C ARG A 578 -10.62 7.77 -16.59
N ARG A 579 -10.33 7.94 -17.88
CA ARG A 579 -11.17 8.74 -18.81
C ARG A 579 -12.57 8.15 -19.00
N GLU A 580 -12.72 6.82 -19.06
CA GLU A 580 -14.03 6.15 -19.11
C GLU A 580 -14.86 6.45 -17.85
N ILE A 581 -14.27 6.34 -16.66
CA ILE A 581 -14.92 6.68 -15.40
C ILE A 581 -15.34 8.15 -15.41
N ALA A 582 -14.46 9.05 -15.82
CA ALA A 582 -14.75 10.49 -15.92
C ALA A 582 -15.86 10.81 -16.92
N ALA A 583 -15.89 10.11 -18.07
CA ALA A 583 -16.98 10.26 -19.06
C ALA A 583 -18.33 9.83 -18.48
N ARG A 584 -18.36 8.75 -17.68
CA ARG A 584 -19.58 8.30 -17.00
C ARG A 584 -20.06 9.31 -15.95
N TYR A 585 -19.15 9.90 -15.17
CA TYR A 585 -19.49 11.00 -14.26
C TYR A 585 -20.07 12.20 -15.00
N ARG A 586 -19.42 12.63 -16.10
CA ARG A 586 -19.91 13.76 -16.93
C ARG A 586 -21.32 13.48 -17.46
N ALA A 587 -21.58 12.29 -17.97
CA ALA A 587 -22.91 11.89 -18.44
C ALA A 587 -23.94 11.92 -17.29
N GLY A 588 -23.59 11.40 -16.11
CA GLY A 588 -24.49 11.35 -14.95
C GLY A 588 -24.84 12.72 -14.37
N PHE A 589 -23.94 13.70 -14.46
CA PHE A 589 -24.19 15.05 -13.94
C PHE A 589 -24.68 16.05 -14.98
N SER A 590 -24.69 15.73 -16.28
CA SER A 590 -24.95 16.68 -17.39
C SER A 590 -26.30 17.41 -17.31
N ALA A 591 -27.33 16.77 -16.75
CA ALA A 591 -28.66 17.33 -16.61
C ALA A 591 -28.90 18.12 -15.30
N HIS A 592 -27.89 18.20 -14.41
CA HIS A 592 -28.04 18.67 -13.02
C HIS A 592 -27.29 20.00 -12.79
N THR A 593 -28.00 21.13 -12.89
CA THR A 593 -27.40 22.48 -12.77
C THR A 593 -26.82 22.81 -11.40
N ALA A 594 -27.18 22.06 -10.33
CA ALA A 594 -26.63 22.22 -9.00
C ALA A 594 -25.21 21.60 -8.85
N VAL A 595 -24.73 20.86 -9.87
CA VAL A 595 -23.39 20.27 -9.91
C VAL A 595 -22.62 20.90 -11.08
N ALA A 596 -21.69 21.81 -10.78
CA ALA A 596 -20.82 22.37 -11.80
C ALA A 596 -19.60 21.46 -12.01
N MET A 597 -19.41 20.97 -13.22
CA MET A 597 -18.24 20.14 -13.58
C MET A 597 -17.10 21.03 -14.06
N VAL A 598 -15.87 20.71 -13.59
CA VAL A 598 -14.66 21.39 -14.08
C VAL A 598 -14.44 21.08 -15.57
N PRO A 599 -14.35 22.11 -16.46
CA PRO A 599 -14.11 21.90 -17.88
C PRO A 599 -12.68 21.39 -18.12
N ILE A 600 -12.52 20.57 -19.16
CA ILE A 600 -11.22 20.14 -19.67
C ILE A 600 -10.97 20.82 -21.02
N SER A 601 -9.73 21.25 -21.27
CA SER A 601 -9.31 21.89 -22.52
C SER A 601 -9.63 21.00 -23.72
N ALA A 602 -10.21 21.58 -24.78
CA ALA A 602 -10.73 20.87 -25.96
C ALA A 602 -9.65 20.11 -26.75
N HIS A 603 -8.40 20.58 -26.71
CA HIS A 603 -7.26 20.00 -27.42
C HIS A 603 -6.35 19.18 -26.52
N CYS A 604 -6.92 18.51 -25.51
CA CYS A 604 -6.19 17.75 -24.51
C CYS A 604 -6.72 16.33 -24.38
N GLU A 605 -5.83 15.37 -24.42
CA GLU A 605 -6.04 14.03 -23.89
C GLU A 605 -5.50 13.98 -22.45
N SER A 606 -6.38 14.29 -21.49
CA SER A 606 -5.99 14.36 -20.07
C SER A 606 -5.64 12.99 -19.49
N ALA A 607 -4.62 12.95 -18.63
CA ALA A 607 -4.34 11.81 -17.76
C ALA A 607 -5.47 11.53 -16.74
N THR A 608 -6.34 12.50 -16.51
CA THR A 608 -7.51 12.39 -15.64
C THR A 608 -7.14 11.85 -14.26
N HIS A 609 -6.22 12.56 -13.59
CA HIS A 609 -5.81 12.19 -12.24
C HIS A 609 -6.92 12.44 -11.22
N LEU A 610 -7.67 13.53 -11.38
CA LEU A 610 -8.82 13.90 -10.55
C LEU A 610 -10.06 14.06 -11.42
N PHE A 611 -11.22 13.73 -10.86
CA PHE A 611 -12.51 14.20 -11.35
C PHE A 611 -13.13 15.11 -10.30
N GLN A 612 -13.33 16.36 -10.63
CA GLN A 612 -13.72 17.40 -9.71
C GLN A 612 -15.07 18.01 -10.10
N ILE A 613 -15.91 18.20 -9.10
CA ILE A 613 -17.19 18.94 -9.20
C ILE A 613 -17.19 20.09 -8.21
N ARG A 614 -18.03 21.08 -8.44
CA ARG A 614 -18.28 22.19 -7.51
C ARG A 614 -19.75 22.19 -7.11
N VAL A 615 -20.01 22.29 -5.82
CA VAL A 615 -21.36 22.33 -5.22
C VAL A 615 -21.40 23.35 -4.09
N ALA A 616 -22.51 24.05 -3.93
CA ALA A 616 -22.62 25.16 -2.97
C ALA A 616 -22.40 24.73 -1.51
N ASN A 617 -22.89 23.57 -1.11
CA ASN A 617 -22.84 23.05 0.27
C ASN A 617 -21.87 21.87 0.40
N ARG A 618 -20.63 22.04 -0.12
CA ARG A 618 -19.61 21.00 -0.24
C ARG A 618 -19.44 20.13 1.02
N ASP A 619 -19.25 20.74 2.18
CA ASP A 619 -18.98 20.00 3.43
C ASP A 619 -20.16 19.14 3.86
N HIS A 620 -21.39 19.64 3.66
CA HIS A 620 -22.60 18.87 3.90
C HIS A 620 -22.70 17.67 2.95
N VAL A 621 -22.52 17.89 1.65
CA VAL A 621 -22.57 16.82 0.64
C VAL A 621 -21.52 15.76 0.91
N MET A 622 -20.28 16.16 1.24
CA MET A 622 -19.20 15.22 1.58
C MET A 622 -19.51 14.41 2.85
N ALA A 623 -20.08 15.02 3.88
CA ALA A 623 -20.49 14.32 5.10
C ALA A 623 -21.55 13.26 4.80
N ARG A 624 -22.57 13.59 3.97
CA ARG A 624 -23.61 12.64 3.56
C ARG A 624 -23.09 11.54 2.63
N MET A 625 -22.17 11.86 1.72
CA MET A 625 -21.47 10.84 0.91
C MET A 625 -20.69 9.87 1.80
N ASN A 626 -20.06 10.36 2.85
CA ASN A 626 -19.35 9.52 3.81
C ASN A 626 -20.30 8.57 4.56
N ASP A 627 -21.51 9.04 4.93
CA ASP A 627 -22.56 8.18 5.49
C ASP A 627 -23.03 7.10 4.49
N ASP A 628 -23.02 7.40 3.18
CA ASP A 628 -23.31 6.44 2.11
C ASP A 628 -22.12 5.48 1.82
N GLY A 629 -21.03 5.59 2.59
CA GLY A 629 -19.80 4.81 2.38
C GLY A 629 -18.96 5.26 1.18
N ILE A 630 -19.03 6.53 0.80
CA ILE A 630 -18.29 7.11 -0.33
C ILE A 630 -17.34 8.19 0.20
N TYR A 631 -16.03 7.93 0.07
CA TYR A 631 -14.99 8.79 0.61
C TYR A 631 -14.42 9.71 -0.47
N ALA A 632 -14.90 10.94 -0.50
CA ALA A 632 -14.44 11.99 -1.40
C ALA A 632 -13.34 12.85 -0.74
N GLY A 633 -12.70 13.73 -1.52
CA GLY A 633 -11.65 14.61 -1.02
C GLY A 633 -11.75 16.05 -1.53
N VAL A 634 -10.82 16.90 -1.05
CA VAL A 634 -10.71 18.31 -1.49
C VAL A 634 -9.30 18.54 -2.04
N HIS A 635 -9.20 18.84 -3.33
CA HIS A 635 -7.96 19.22 -4.01
C HIS A 635 -8.14 20.55 -4.74
N TYR A 636 -7.78 21.67 -4.10
CA TYR A 636 -7.13 21.78 -2.79
C TYR A 636 -7.78 22.88 -1.94
N ARG A 637 -7.32 22.99 -0.68
CA ARG A 637 -7.60 24.17 0.13
C ARG A 637 -6.77 25.34 -0.39
N ASP A 638 -7.36 26.53 -0.42
CA ASP A 638 -6.66 27.77 -0.75
C ASP A 638 -5.48 27.99 0.20
N ASN A 639 -4.26 28.06 -0.34
CA ASN A 639 -3.03 28.19 0.40
C ASN A 639 -2.92 29.53 1.14
N THR A 640 -3.64 30.58 0.72
CA THR A 640 -3.65 31.89 1.42
C THR A 640 -4.24 31.81 2.82
N HIS A 641 -4.98 30.75 3.14
CA HIS A 641 -5.44 30.48 4.51
C HIS A 641 -4.31 30.05 5.47
N TYR A 642 -3.14 29.65 4.96
CA TYR A 642 -2.02 29.26 5.80
C TYR A 642 -1.28 30.52 6.30
N ARG A 643 -0.91 30.53 7.59
CA ARG A 643 -0.31 31.69 8.26
C ARG A 643 0.86 32.31 7.48
N MET A 644 1.71 31.48 6.85
CA MET A 644 2.88 31.95 6.11
C MET A 644 2.51 32.69 4.82
N PHE A 645 1.30 32.52 4.30
CA PHE A 645 0.82 33.13 3.06
C PHE A 645 -0.32 34.13 3.29
N SER A 646 -0.63 34.50 4.55
CA SER A 646 -1.72 35.41 4.91
C SER A 646 -1.56 36.83 4.32
N TYR A 647 -0.37 37.19 3.84
CA TYR A 647 -0.16 38.43 3.10
C TYR A 647 -0.94 38.52 1.77
N ALA A 648 -1.36 37.37 1.25
CA ALA A 648 -2.12 37.24 0.02
C ALA A 648 -3.61 36.91 0.26
N ASP A 649 -4.06 36.94 1.52
CA ASP A 649 -5.45 36.66 1.84
C ASP A 649 -6.41 37.61 1.09
N GLY A 650 -7.43 37.03 0.44
CA GLY A 650 -8.41 37.77 -0.37
C GLY A 650 -7.93 38.21 -1.77
N THR A 651 -6.67 37.94 -2.16
CA THR A 651 -6.15 38.36 -3.48
C THR A 651 -6.57 37.47 -4.64
N CYS A 652 -7.11 36.26 -4.36
CA CYS A 652 -7.53 35.27 -5.34
C CYS A 652 -8.96 34.76 -5.06
N PRO A 653 -10.00 35.58 -5.32
CA PRO A 653 -11.37 35.25 -4.93
C PRO A 653 -11.95 34.03 -5.65
N ALA A 654 -11.56 33.75 -6.91
CA ALA A 654 -12.04 32.58 -7.64
C ALA A 654 -11.43 31.29 -7.07
N ALA A 655 -10.14 31.29 -6.73
CA ALA A 655 -9.47 30.16 -6.06
C ALA A 655 -10.09 29.89 -4.68
N ARG A 656 -10.40 30.94 -3.90
CA ARG A 656 -11.08 30.81 -2.61
C ARG A 656 -12.46 30.17 -2.78
N LYS A 657 -13.28 30.70 -3.66
CA LYS A 657 -14.61 30.15 -3.93
C LYS A 657 -14.50 28.71 -4.41
N ALA A 658 -13.58 28.38 -5.33
CA ALA A 658 -13.35 27.02 -5.76
C ALA A 658 -12.96 26.11 -4.60
N SER A 659 -12.05 26.53 -3.72
CA SER A 659 -11.63 25.78 -2.52
C SER A 659 -12.78 25.45 -1.56
N GLU A 660 -13.81 26.31 -1.49
CA GLU A 660 -14.99 26.10 -0.66
C GLU A 660 -16.04 25.18 -1.30
N GLU A 661 -16.09 25.12 -2.63
CA GLU A 661 -17.11 24.38 -3.39
C GLU A 661 -16.64 23.03 -3.93
N ILE A 662 -15.35 22.80 -4.05
CA ILE A 662 -14.79 21.66 -4.79
C ILE A 662 -14.92 20.34 -4.03
N ILE A 663 -15.35 19.31 -4.73
CA ILE A 663 -15.27 17.89 -4.32
C ILE A 663 -14.49 17.12 -5.36
N SER A 664 -13.43 16.44 -4.96
CA SER A 664 -12.78 15.42 -5.80
C SER A 664 -13.46 14.08 -5.55
N LEU A 665 -14.12 13.57 -6.57
CA LEU A 665 -14.84 12.29 -6.51
C LEU A 665 -13.87 11.11 -6.61
N PRO A 666 -14.22 9.93 -6.07
CA PRO A 666 -13.45 8.71 -6.24
C PRO A 666 -13.07 8.44 -7.69
N LEU A 667 -11.78 8.21 -7.92
CA LEU A 667 -11.26 7.92 -9.25
C LEU A 667 -10.05 7.01 -9.18
N HIS A 668 -10.26 5.71 -9.34
CA HIS A 668 -9.17 4.72 -9.35
C HIS A 668 -9.55 3.47 -10.15
N LEU A 669 -8.56 2.67 -10.54
CA LEU A 669 -8.71 1.55 -11.46
C LEU A 669 -9.56 0.39 -10.92
N ARG A 670 -9.76 0.30 -9.61
CA ARG A 670 -10.59 -0.75 -8.99
C ARG A 670 -12.08 -0.42 -8.94
N MET A 671 -12.49 0.76 -9.43
CA MET A 671 -13.91 1.12 -9.51
C MET A 671 -14.61 0.37 -10.64
N SER A 672 -15.74 -0.25 -10.30
CA SER A 672 -16.71 -0.74 -11.28
C SER A 672 -17.57 0.42 -11.79
N ASN A 673 -18.33 0.17 -12.86
CA ASN A 673 -19.31 1.14 -13.34
C ASN A 673 -20.43 1.37 -12.31
N ASP A 674 -20.81 0.34 -11.56
CA ASP A 674 -21.80 0.43 -10.49
C ASP A 674 -21.31 1.32 -9.32
N ASP A 675 -19.99 1.26 -8.99
CA ASP A 675 -19.41 2.18 -8.00
C ASP A 675 -19.51 3.63 -8.47
N VAL A 676 -19.26 3.89 -9.76
CA VAL A 676 -19.41 5.22 -10.35
C VAL A 676 -20.88 5.70 -10.26
N ASP A 677 -21.84 4.83 -10.59
CA ASP A 677 -23.26 5.15 -10.50
C ASP A 677 -23.72 5.41 -9.07
N ARG A 678 -23.21 4.64 -8.09
CA ARG A 678 -23.43 4.88 -6.66
C ARG A 678 -22.93 6.26 -6.23
N VAL A 679 -21.74 6.66 -6.69
CA VAL A 679 -21.19 7.99 -6.40
C VAL A 679 -22.07 9.08 -7.01
N ILE A 680 -22.50 8.92 -8.27
CA ILE A 680 -23.42 9.86 -8.94
C ILE A 680 -24.73 9.98 -8.15
N ALA A 681 -25.35 8.87 -7.82
CA ALA A 681 -26.62 8.84 -7.08
C ALA A 681 -26.51 9.49 -5.71
N SER A 682 -25.39 9.25 -4.99
CA SER A 682 -25.13 9.87 -3.69
C SER A 682 -24.99 11.39 -3.79
N VAL A 683 -24.15 11.88 -4.71
CA VAL A 683 -24.00 13.32 -4.94
C VAL A 683 -25.35 13.97 -5.25
N LEU A 684 -26.10 13.43 -6.20
CA LEU A 684 -27.39 14.00 -6.65
C LEU A 684 -28.45 14.00 -5.54
N ARG A 685 -28.46 12.98 -4.68
CA ARG A 685 -29.37 12.91 -3.52
C ARG A 685 -29.13 14.04 -2.53
N HIS A 686 -27.88 14.42 -2.32
CA HIS A 686 -27.51 15.32 -1.24
C HIS A 686 -27.29 16.78 -1.68
N VAL A 687 -27.07 17.05 -2.96
CA VAL A 687 -26.97 18.42 -3.51
C VAL A 687 -28.31 19.15 -3.48
N GLY A 688 -29.44 18.43 -3.65
CA GLY A 688 -30.79 19.00 -3.68
C GLY A 688 -31.48 19.19 -2.32
N ALA A 689 -30.88 18.73 -1.21
CA ALA A 689 -31.54 18.63 0.09
C ALA A 689 -31.70 19.96 0.87
N HIS A 690 -31.34 21.12 0.30
CA HIS A 690 -31.42 22.43 0.98
C HIS A 690 -32.27 23.46 0.21
N SER A 691 -33.25 23.03 -0.59
CA SER A 691 -34.24 23.94 -1.21
C SER A 691 -35.61 23.87 -0.51
N ALA A 692 -35.65 23.48 0.76
CA ALA A 692 -36.88 23.51 1.55
C ALA A 692 -36.64 24.15 2.91
#